data_f81b7d6970cf6e12fbb1d7a66e1ef505
#
_entry.id   f81b7d6970cf6e12fbb1d7a66e1ef505
#
_cell.length_a   1.000
_cell.length_b   1.000
_cell.length_c   1.000
_cell.angle_alpha   90.00
_cell.angle_beta   90.00
_cell.angle_gamma   90.00
#
_symmetry.space_group_name_H-M   'P 1'
#
loop_
_entity.id
_entity.type
_entity.pdbx_description
1 polymer ?
#
loop_
_entity_poly.entity_id
_entity_poly.type
_entity_poly.pdbx_seq_one_letter_code
_entity_poly.pdbx_strand_id
1 'polypeptide(L)'
;MNNYRYIKFFENLRVGDVPLVGGKNASLGELLSFGISVPLGFAVTSEAFDYVLDNNYFTIKEEEISLRTLIARDINRISDELKSEDIKAVEKVDKICANIRYIIEQSKIPDSLADEILDAYKNLIKKIGEESTFAVRSSATAEDLPDASFAGQQDTHLNISGEKEILEYILKDMASVFTTRATMYRERAGFDHFAVKLSVGVQEMAGGLGGVKSSGVMFTEDPDSGNPNVVVIRGTWGLGELIVQGVEKGDEFIVFKHDPRQLRIIRHELVKKEKMMVFSKGMEKIGTEVVSVPQERQMKYCLTEDEVILLAEYAQKIRNHYGRRMDIEWAVGNNGKIYIVQARPETVHSMKGDVEEIFYLLEDPDKLKVEGLFVENSGIAIGRRIGYGKVKIIETINDAHLLREGDILITEETNPDWTSYMANLRGVITERGGPTCHAAIVSRELNIASIVGADNIVQIMKEKQREGIQYATIDCSEGEPRIWLKDVEYDFDTIEFAKLPRTQTKVLVNLGIPKGALSQGKHPDGTGLARLEFIINDEIQIHPNALIDFEALIMRYDILIEQRKRIENIKKSDLYHKDPFSQEILKLKQTLDKIRQLTIGYEDKEEFYVDKLAEGIATIAAGVWKELDGKDLAECVVRLSDFKTNEYANLIGGWIYEEDEHNPMMGFRGASRYVSNDFQNAFILELRAIKKAREWGLKNIIPMVPFCRSPEEGGEIIQIMESEGLIRGEDDLKVYVMAEIPSNIICADLFCKYFDGFSIGSNDLTQLVYGVDRDEAKLIPIAKSYSYTTNSEAIRRALSQLIKVAHQYDKKVGICGQAPSDDPDFLRFLVREGIDSISLNFDTFARGRMNTWRTEIIEAKLDDNNKGESYTFLNECDDLIEKIRIPRGKLRNMVRKQGKKVNQKLNALTEKFNDIFNTIQKISYNFVTEINQGTIKNFSEFFNKYKNQIAEFSDKIPILKREIREYGIY
;
A
#
# COMPACT_ATOMS: atom_id res chain seq x y z
N MET A 1 -24.24 42.04 -14.73
CA MET A 1 -23.79 41.11 -13.72
C MET A 1 -24.25 41.69 -12.39
N ASN A 2 -25.09 40.99 -11.63
CA ASN A 2 -25.50 41.44 -10.31
C ASN A 2 -24.25 41.42 -9.41
N ASN A 3 -24.00 42.55 -8.75
CA ASN A 3 -22.82 42.71 -7.90
C ASN A 3 -23.17 42.21 -6.49
N TYR A 4 -23.16 40.86 -6.32
CA TYR A 4 -23.44 40.28 -5.00
C TYR A 4 -22.29 40.60 -4.02
N ARG A 5 -22.62 40.92 -2.80
CA ARG A 5 -21.65 41.17 -1.73
C ARG A 5 -21.16 39.86 -1.11
N TYR A 6 -22.07 38.92 -0.87
CA TYR A 6 -21.81 37.69 -0.11
C TYR A 6 -21.82 36.42 -0.96
N ILE A 7 -22.04 36.53 -2.28
CA ILE A 7 -22.13 35.38 -3.18
C ILE A 7 -21.05 35.45 -4.26
N LYS A 8 -20.44 34.28 -4.53
CA LYS A 8 -19.49 34.10 -5.64
C LYS A 8 -19.82 32.83 -6.42
N PHE A 9 -20.08 32.92 -7.71
CA PHE A 9 -20.23 31.76 -8.58
C PHE A 9 -18.90 31.06 -8.81
N PHE A 10 -18.91 29.70 -8.89
CA PHE A 10 -17.68 28.91 -9.03
C PHE A 10 -16.85 29.30 -10.26
N GLU A 11 -17.51 29.65 -11.37
CA GLU A 11 -16.83 30.11 -12.60
C GLU A 11 -15.92 31.34 -12.39
N ASN A 12 -16.16 32.11 -11.35
CA ASN A 12 -15.39 33.31 -11.01
C ASN A 12 -14.39 33.11 -9.88
N LEU A 13 -14.29 31.91 -9.32
CA LEU A 13 -13.38 31.59 -8.22
C LEU A 13 -12.03 31.06 -8.70
N ARG A 14 -11.01 31.35 -7.90
CA ARG A 14 -9.63 30.87 -8.08
C ARG A 14 -9.05 30.46 -6.73
N VAL A 15 -7.91 29.76 -6.76
CA VAL A 15 -7.17 29.34 -5.53
C VAL A 15 -6.88 30.53 -4.59
N GLY A 16 -6.66 31.72 -5.11
CA GLY A 16 -6.47 32.94 -4.31
C GLY A 16 -7.68 33.37 -3.46
N ASP A 17 -8.87 32.82 -3.74
CA ASP A 17 -10.10 33.16 -3.03
C ASP A 17 -10.35 32.28 -1.77
N VAL A 18 -9.43 31.38 -1.42
CA VAL A 18 -9.54 30.49 -0.23
C VAL A 18 -9.93 31.24 1.04
N PRO A 19 -9.37 32.41 1.39
CA PRO A 19 -9.78 33.17 2.59
C PRO A 19 -11.25 33.59 2.59
N LEU A 20 -11.85 33.72 1.40
CA LEU A 20 -13.23 34.19 1.23
C LEU A 20 -14.24 33.05 1.09
N VAL A 21 -13.86 31.96 0.39
CA VAL A 21 -14.81 30.88 0.03
C VAL A 21 -14.38 29.49 0.50
N GLY A 22 -13.28 29.39 1.23
CA GLY A 22 -12.71 28.12 1.67
C GLY A 22 -12.08 27.29 0.56
N GLY A 23 -11.33 26.24 0.95
CA GLY A 23 -10.51 25.44 0.04
C GLY A 23 -11.33 24.71 -1.03
N LYS A 24 -12.43 24.04 -0.63
CA LYS A 24 -13.26 23.25 -1.56
C LYS A 24 -13.86 24.11 -2.66
N ASN A 25 -14.51 25.24 -2.30
CA ASN A 25 -15.15 26.11 -3.30
C ASN A 25 -14.12 26.78 -4.23
N ALA A 26 -13.01 27.24 -3.70
CA ALA A 26 -11.91 27.82 -4.48
C ALA A 26 -11.34 26.81 -5.50
N SER A 27 -11.14 25.56 -5.05
CA SER A 27 -10.66 24.47 -5.91
C SER A 27 -11.64 24.15 -7.06
N LEU A 28 -12.96 24.11 -6.80
CA LEU A 28 -13.97 23.90 -7.86
C LEU A 28 -13.91 24.98 -8.94
N GLY A 29 -13.77 26.25 -8.54
CA GLY A 29 -13.61 27.36 -9.48
C GLY A 29 -12.30 27.28 -10.28
N GLU A 30 -11.21 26.92 -9.62
CA GLU A 30 -9.93 26.71 -10.28
C GLU A 30 -10.01 25.60 -11.34
N LEU A 31 -10.62 24.45 -11.01
CA LEU A 31 -10.84 23.33 -11.93
C LEU A 31 -11.61 23.75 -13.19
N LEU A 32 -12.67 24.53 -13.03
CA LEU A 32 -13.43 25.09 -14.16
C LEU A 32 -12.56 25.96 -15.06
N SER A 33 -11.64 26.73 -14.49
CA SER A 33 -10.80 27.68 -15.22
C SER A 33 -9.90 27.05 -16.28
N PHE A 34 -9.48 25.79 -16.06
CA PHE A 34 -8.63 25.07 -17.01
C PHE A 34 -9.36 23.89 -17.69
N GLY A 35 -10.71 23.94 -17.69
CA GLY A 35 -11.55 23.08 -18.52
C GLY A 35 -11.77 21.68 -17.97
N ILE A 36 -11.77 21.50 -16.66
CA ILE A 36 -12.27 20.28 -15.99
C ILE A 36 -13.79 20.43 -15.85
N SER A 37 -14.52 19.35 -16.11
CA SER A 37 -15.97 19.32 -15.94
C SER A 37 -16.32 19.26 -14.45
N VAL A 38 -16.91 20.34 -13.94
CA VAL A 38 -17.37 20.48 -12.55
C VAL A 38 -18.85 20.85 -12.59
N PRO A 39 -19.72 20.29 -11.72
CA PRO A 39 -21.09 20.75 -11.60
C PRO A 39 -21.14 22.23 -11.22
N LEU A 40 -22.08 22.99 -11.79
CA LEU A 40 -22.18 24.42 -11.56
C LEU A 40 -22.64 24.71 -10.13
N GLY A 41 -22.33 25.93 -9.64
CA GLY A 41 -22.70 26.31 -8.30
C GLY A 41 -22.24 27.72 -7.92
N PHE A 42 -22.53 28.06 -6.68
CA PHE A 42 -22.04 29.30 -6.05
C PHE A 42 -21.61 29.06 -4.60
N ALA A 43 -20.77 29.92 -4.09
CA ALA A 43 -20.33 29.95 -2.71
C ALA A 43 -20.98 31.12 -1.96
N VAL A 44 -21.54 30.85 -0.78
CA VAL A 44 -21.88 31.82 0.25
C VAL A 44 -20.59 32.08 1.02
N THR A 45 -20.10 33.32 1.05
CA THR A 45 -18.74 33.64 1.52
C THR A 45 -18.58 33.51 3.03
N SER A 46 -17.33 33.46 3.52
CA SER A 46 -16.98 33.52 4.95
C SER A 46 -17.39 34.85 5.63
N GLU A 47 -17.53 35.92 4.86
CA GLU A 47 -18.08 37.18 5.34
C GLU A 47 -19.58 37.09 5.64
N ALA A 48 -20.32 36.26 4.89
CA ALA A 48 -21.72 35.98 5.18
C ALA A 48 -21.88 35.23 6.50
N PHE A 49 -20.96 34.31 6.82
CA PHE A 49 -20.94 33.62 8.12
C PHE A 49 -20.79 34.63 9.27
N ASP A 50 -19.81 35.51 9.19
CA ASP A 50 -19.65 36.58 10.18
C ASP A 50 -20.91 37.46 10.27
N TYR A 51 -21.50 37.80 9.13
CA TYR A 51 -22.70 38.62 9.08
C TYR A 51 -23.91 37.96 9.78
N VAL A 52 -24.07 36.65 9.64
CA VAL A 52 -25.09 35.88 10.39
C VAL A 52 -24.83 35.91 11.89
N LEU A 53 -23.57 35.69 12.33
CA LEU A 53 -23.22 35.71 13.76
C LEU A 53 -23.41 37.07 14.43
N ASP A 54 -23.17 38.16 13.68
CA ASP A 54 -23.21 39.53 14.22
C ASP A 54 -24.61 40.16 14.15
N ASN A 55 -25.52 39.65 13.34
CA ASN A 55 -26.86 40.24 13.13
C ASN A 55 -28.01 39.37 13.66
N ASN A 56 -27.71 38.34 14.48
CA ASN A 56 -28.70 37.62 15.28
C ASN A 56 -28.52 37.89 16.75
N TYR A 57 -29.63 38.22 17.42
CA TYR A 57 -29.67 38.57 18.85
C TYR A 57 -30.68 37.69 19.56
N PHE A 58 -30.36 37.29 20.76
CA PHE A 58 -31.24 36.51 21.64
C PHE A 58 -31.45 37.25 22.97
N THR A 59 -32.70 37.33 23.43
CA THR A 59 -33.02 37.95 24.70
C THR A 59 -32.87 36.95 25.83
N ILE A 60 -31.88 37.13 26.69
CA ILE A 60 -31.64 36.32 27.88
C ILE A 60 -31.70 37.22 29.11
N LYS A 61 -32.65 36.97 30.02
CA LYS A 61 -32.86 37.76 31.25
C LYS A 61 -32.94 39.28 30.99
N GLU A 62 -33.74 39.68 29.97
CA GLU A 62 -33.96 41.06 29.55
C GLU A 62 -32.77 41.78 28.88
N GLU A 63 -31.66 41.07 28.62
CA GLU A 63 -30.52 41.57 27.85
C GLU A 63 -30.51 40.98 26.42
N GLU A 64 -30.31 41.83 25.42
CA GLU A 64 -30.05 41.43 24.06
C GLU A 64 -28.59 41.05 23.90
N ILE A 65 -28.32 39.78 23.60
CA ILE A 65 -26.98 39.23 23.47
C ILE A 65 -26.82 38.72 22.01
N SER A 66 -25.75 39.14 21.35
CA SER A 66 -25.47 38.65 19.97
C SER A 66 -25.15 37.16 19.97
N LEU A 67 -25.49 36.49 18.89
CA LEU A 67 -25.17 35.08 18.66
C LEU A 67 -23.66 34.80 18.85
N ARG A 68 -22.79 35.65 18.28
CA ARG A 68 -21.34 35.55 18.47
C ARG A 68 -20.94 35.58 19.97
N THR A 69 -21.53 36.43 20.75
CA THR A 69 -21.23 36.51 22.20
C THR A 69 -21.68 35.27 22.95
N LEU A 70 -22.82 34.70 22.58
CA LEU A 70 -23.31 33.43 23.16
C LEU A 70 -22.36 32.28 22.87
N ILE A 71 -21.96 32.15 21.61
CA ILE A 71 -21.00 31.13 21.20
C ILE A 71 -19.65 31.30 21.91
N ALA A 72 -19.15 32.53 22.03
CA ALA A 72 -17.90 32.80 22.73
C ALA A 72 -17.94 32.35 24.19
N ARG A 73 -19.06 32.54 24.90
CA ARG A 73 -19.26 32.06 26.29
C ARG A 73 -19.19 30.52 26.34
N ASP A 74 -19.82 29.83 25.40
CA ASP A 74 -19.84 28.38 25.36
C ASP A 74 -18.46 27.80 24.97
N ILE A 75 -17.70 28.46 24.07
CA ILE A 75 -16.31 28.08 23.71
C ILE A 75 -15.40 28.15 24.93
N ASN A 76 -15.49 29.25 25.74
CA ASN A 76 -14.72 29.36 26.99
C ASN A 76 -15.01 28.19 27.94
N ARG A 77 -16.29 27.76 28.06
CA ARG A 77 -16.66 26.59 28.85
C ARG A 77 -16.06 25.29 28.29
N ILE A 78 -15.97 25.11 26.95
CA ILE A 78 -15.31 23.97 26.35
C ILE A 78 -13.82 23.93 26.75
N SER A 79 -13.12 25.04 26.64
CA SER A 79 -11.69 25.13 27.01
C SER A 79 -11.47 24.81 28.52
N ASP A 80 -12.39 25.21 29.38
CA ASP A 80 -12.33 24.90 30.82
C ASP A 80 -12.59 23.41 31.09
N GLU A 81 -13.58 22.78 30.43
CA GLU A 81 -13.86 21.35 30.59
C GLU A 81 -12.71 20.47 30.07
N LEU A 82 -12.08 20.84 28.97
CA LEU A 82 -10.94 20.07 28.39
C LEU A 82 -9.66 20.18 29.23
N LYS A 83 -9.49 21.26 30.00
CA LYS A 83 -8.42 21.39 31.01
C LYS A 83 -8.69 20.58 32.27
N SER A 84 -9.94 20.15 32.50
CA SER A 84 -10.29 19.30 33.62
C SER A 84 -9.85 17.85 33.33
N GLU A 85 -9.33 17.13 34.34
CA GLU A 85 -9.02 15.69 34.23
C GLU A 85 -10.28 14.83 34.36
N ASP A 86 -11.47 15.37 34.09
CA ASP A 86 -12.73 14.65 34.21
C ASP A 86 -12.91 13.68 33.06
N ILE A 87 -13.13 12.41 33.39
CA ILE A 87 -13.40 11.33 32.43
C ILE A 87 -14.61 11.65 31.52
N LYS A 88 -15.53 12.50 32.02
CA LYS A 88 -16.74 12.93 31.28
C LYS A 88 -16.57 14.25 30.51
N ALA A 89 -15.36 14.77 30.42
CA ALA A 89 -15.12 16.04 29.73
C ALA A 89 -15.62 16.03 28.29
N VAL A 90 -15.39 14.93 27.53
CA VAL A 90 -15.84 14.78 26.13
C VAL A 90 -17.38 14.83 26.04
N GLU A 91 -18.10 14.13 26.90
CA GLU A 91 -19.59 14.16 26.92
C GLU A 91 -20.14 15.56 27.22
N LYS A 92 -19.46 16.32 28.09
CA LYS A 92 -19.88 17.69 28.40
C LYS A 92 -19.61 18.63 27.24
N VAL A 93 -18.43 18.49 26.60
CA VAL A 93 -18.09 19.23 25.38
C VAL A 93 -19.08 18.94 24.26
N ASP A 94 -19.46 17.70 24.06
CA ASP A 94 -20.45 17.31 23.05
C ASP A 94 -21.80 18.03 23.28
N LYS A 95 -22.30 18.07 24.50
CA LYS A 95 -23.52 18.81 24.87
C LYS A 95 -23.41 20.31 24.61
N ILE A 96 -22.23 20.91 24.89
CA ILE A 96 -22.02 22.34 24.65
C ILE A 96 -21.98 22.60 23.14
N CYS A 97 -21.27 21.79 22.38
CA CYS A 97 -21.23 21.86 20.89
C CYS A 97 -22.62 21.69 20.28
N ALA A 98 -23.40 20.72 20.77
CA ALA A 98 -24.78 20.52 20.33
C ALA A 98 -25.67 21.76 20.60
N ASN A 99 -25.49 22.40 21.75
CA ASN A 99 -26.21 23.64 22.08
C ASN A 99 -25.81 24.80 21.16
N ILE A 100 -24.52 24.94 20.83
CA ILE A 100 -24.03 25.97 19.88
C ILE A 100 -24.68 25.76 18.50
N ARG A 101 -24.63 24.53 17.99
CA ARG A 101 -25.25 24.20 16.70
C ARG A 101 -26.73 24.49 16.69
N TYR A 102 -27.45 24.04 17.70
CA TYR A 102 -28.89 24.29 17.85
C TYR A 102 -29.23 25.79 17.81
N ILE A 103 -28.49 26.64 18.52
CA ILE A 103 -28.71 28.08 18.53
C ILE A 103 -28.47 28.71 17.15
N ILE A 104 -27.44 28.24 16.42
CA ILE A 104 -27.17 28.71 15.04
C ILE A 104 -28.30 28.27 14.13
N GLU A 105 -28.78 27.03 14.20
CA GLU A 105 -29.85 26.49 13.34
C GLU A 105 -31.21 27.16 13.63
N GLN A 106 -31.42 27.65 14.85
CA GLN A 106 -32.62 28.42 15.21
C GLN A 106 -32.48 29.93 14.88
N SER A 107 -31.33 30.40 14.43
CA SER A 107 -31.14 31.78 14.00
C SER A 107 -31.74 32.01 12.59
N LYS A 108 -31.94 33.27 12.19
CA LYS A 108 -32.46 33.65 10.87
C LYS A 108 -31.34 34.15 9.99
N ILE A 109 -31.30 33.74 8.74
CA ILE A 109 -30.44 34.41 7.75
C ILE A 109 -31.02 35.84 7.59
N PRO A 110 -30.23 36.91 7.81
CA PRO A 110 -30.68 38.29 7.62
C PRO A 110 -31.29 38.51 6.22
N ASP A 111 -32.40 39.25 6.13
CA ASP A 111 -33.20 39.35 4.90
C ASP A 111 -32.38 39.78 3.69
N SER A 112 -31.46 40.72 3.84
CA SER A 112 -30.61 41.19 2.74
C SER A 112 -29.67 40.05 2.21
N LEU A 113 -29.20 39.16 3.07
CA LEU A 113 -28.38 38.00 2.68
C LEU A 113 -29.24 36.88 2.07
N ALA A 114 -30.45 36.66 2.66
CA ALA A 114 -31.39 35.69 2.09
C ALA A 114 -31.81 36.08 0.66
N ASP A 115 -32.06 37.36 0.41
CA ASP A 115 -32.41 37.87 -0.93
C ASP A 115 -31.27 37.62 -1.93
N GLU A 116 -30.00 37.86 -1.56
CA GLU A 116 -28.84 37.58 -2.42
C GLU A 116 -28.72 36.08 -2.71
N ILE A 117 -28.87 35.21 -1.71
CA ILE A 117 -28.78 33.74 -1.86
C ILE A 117 -29.90 33.26 -2.81
N LEU A 118 -31.11 33.69 -2.61
CA LEU A 118 -32.28 33.29 -3.43
C LEU A 118 -32.19 33.80 -4.86
N ASP A 119 -31.69 35.01 -5.08
CA ASP A 119 -31.45 35.52 -6.46
C ASP A 119 -30.33 34.70 -7.16
N ALA A 120 -29.25 34.36 -6.45
CA ALA A 120 -28.20 33.50 -6.99
C ALA A 120 -28.73 32.10 -7.32
N TYR A 121 -29.53 31.52 -6.42
CA TYR A 121 -30.15 30.22 -6.62
C TYR A 121 -31.08 30.22 -7.86
N LYS A 122 -31.94 31.26 -8.02
CA LYS A 122 -32.80 31.43 -9.20
C LYS A 122 -31.98 31.59 -10.49
N ASN A 123 -30.86 32.32 -10.42
CA ASN A 123 -29.97 32.48 -11.57
C ASN A 123 -29.27 31.19 -11.95
N LEU A 124 -28.92 30.36 -10.97
CA LEU A 124 -28.35 29.04 -11.20
C LEU A 124 -29.36 28.09 -11.85
N ILE A 125 -30.60 28.01 -11.29
CA ILE A 125 -31.69 27.19 -11.85
C ILE A 125 -31.99 27.57 -13.32
N LYS A 126 -31.96 28.85 -13.67
CA LYS A 126 -32.17 29.28 -15.07
C LYS A 126 -31.10 28.72 -16.02
N LYS A 127 -29.88 28.45 -15.52
CA LYS A 127 -28.77 27.85 -16.32
C LYS A 127 -28.90 26.35 -16.47
N ILE A 128 -29.32 25.63 -15.40
CA ILE A 128 -29.24 24.17 -15.30
C ILE A 128 -30.57 23.44 -15.42
N GLY A 129 -31.72 24.14 -15.19
CA GLY A 129 -33.08 23.58 -15.24
C GLY A 129 -33.81 23.57 -13.90
N GLU A 130 -35.14 23.75 -13.92
CA GLU A 130 -35.98 23.92 -12.72
C GLU A 130 -36.04 22.68 -11.80
N GLU A 131 -35.83 21.51 -12.33
CA GLU A 131 -35.91 20.24 -11.58
C GLU A 131 -34.56 19.80 -10.99
N SER A 132 -33.50 20.62 -11.10
CA SER A 132 -32.17 20.29 -10.55
C SER A 132 -32.14 20.31 -9.02
N THR A 133 -31.36 19.40 -8.45
CA THR A 133 -31.09 19.32 -7.00
C THR A 133 -29.65 19.68 -6.70
N PHE A 134 -29.36 19.97 -5.45
CA PHE A 134 -28.09 20.54 -5.03
C PHE A 134 -27.45 19.78 -3.88
N ALA A 135 -26.12 19.81 -3.84
CA ALA A 135 -25.33 19.53 -2.66
C ALA A 135 -25.06 20.86 -1.94
N VAL A 136 -25.43 20.97 -0.68
CA VAL A 136 -25.04 22.07 0.20
C VAL A 136 -23.86 21.57 1.02
N ARG A 137 -22.70 22.24 0.88
CA ARG A 137 -21.41 21.72 1.34
C ARG A 137 -20.63 22.78 2.10
N SER A 138 -20.14 22.44 3.27
CA SER A 138 -19.22 23.25 4.03
C SER A 138 -17.84 23.36 3.33
N SER A 139 -17.23 24.55 3.41
CA SER A 139 -15.88 24.84 2.91
C SER A 139 -15.18 25.79 3.88
N ALA A 140 -14.36 25.25 4.77
CA ALA A 140 -13.67 26.05 5.77
C ALA A 140 -12.44 26.77 5.18
N THR A 141 -12.13 27.95 5.71
CA THR A 141 -10.97 28.75 5.28
C THR A 141 -9.62 28.13 5.71
N ALA A 142 -9.65 27.17 6.64
CA ALA A 142 -8.47 26.48 7.17
C ALA A 142 -8.48 24.96 6.90
N GLU A 143 -9.32 24.46 5.97
CA GLU A 143 -9.55 23.03 5.77
C GLU A 143 -8.32 22.31 5.17
N ASP A 144 -7.59 22.96 4.27
CA ASP A 144 -6.49 22.38 3.49
C ASP A 144 -5.15 23.07 3.79
N LEU A 145 -4.88 23.37 5.07
CA LEU A 145 -3.59 23.92 5.46
C LEU A 145 -2.50 22.83 5.39
N PRO A 146 -1.25 23.21 5.00
CA PRO A 146 -0.15 22.24 4.89
C PRO A 146 0.15 21.47 6.17
N ASP A 147 -0.08 22.09 7.33
CA ASP A 147 0.26 21.54 8.65
C ASP A 147 -0.96 21.03 9.44
N ALA A 148 -2.17 21.12 8.90
CA ALA A 148 -3.39 20.73 9.58
C ALA A 148 -4.49 20.37 8.59
N SER A 149 -5.00 19.15 8.65
CA SER A 149 -6.13 18.67 7.82
C SER A 149 -7.42 18.67 8.65
N PHE A 150 -8.42 19.43 8.18
CA PHE A 150 -9.79 19.41 8.72
C PHE A 150 -10.71 18.48 7.90
N ALA A 151 -10.14 17.56 7.12
CA ALA A 151 -10.90 16.67 6.25
C ALA A 151 -11.93 15.85 7.03
N GLY A 152 -13.16 15.77 6.52
CA GLY A 152 -14.25 15.03 7.15
C GLY A 152 -14.79 15.61 8.46
N GLN A 153 -14.37 16.82 8.87
CA GLN A 153 -14.79 17.42 10.14
C GLN A 153 -16.17 18.09 10.08
N GLN A 154 -16.66 18.37 8.88
CA GLN A 154 -17.87 19.15 8.63
C GLN A 154 -18.88 18.39 7.77
N ASP A 155 -20.14 18.85 7.78
CA ASP A 155 -21.24 18.14 7.14
C ASP A 155 -21.44 18.53 5.66
N THR A 156 -22.05 17.65 4.90
CA THR A 156 -22.49 17.85 3.51
C THR A 156 -23.89 17.29 3.37
N HIS A 157 -24.80 18.05 2.78
CA HIS A 157 -26.17 17.65 2.57
C HIS A 157 -26.45 17.51 1.08
N LEU A 158 -26.92 16.34 0.67
CA LEU A 158 -27.13 15.98 -0.73
C LEU A 158 -28.61 15.99 -1.12
N ASN A 159 -28.88 16.22 -2.40
CA ASN A 159 -30.21 16.18 -2.98
C ASN A 159 -31.21 17.19 -2.37
N ILE A 160 -30.74 18.42 -2.18
CA ILE A 160 -31.54 19.53 -1.63
C ILE A 160 -32.17 20.31 -2.78
N SER A 161 -33.45 20.69 -2.63
CA SER A 161 -34.17 21.55 -3.59
C SER A 161 -35.21 22.40 -2.87
N GLY A 162 -35.49 23.58 -3.39
CA GLY A 162 -36.42 24.53 -2.82
C GLY A 162 -35.76 25.72 -2.14
N GLU A 163 -36.40 26.89 -2.25
CA GLU A 163 -35.86 28.15 -1.70
C GLU A 163 -35.69 28.12 -0.18
N LYS A 164 -36.68 27.55 0.51
CA LYS A 164 -36.66 27.43 1.96
C LYS A 164 -35.56 26.46 2.46
N GLU A 165 -35.52 25.32 1.81
CA GLU A 165 -34.58 24.23 2.14
C GLU A 165 -33.13 24.68 1.91
N ILE A 166 -32.84 25.37 0.82
CA ILE A 166 -31.49 25.92 0.57
C ILE A 166 -31.05 26.83 1.71
N LEU A 167 -31.93 27.75 2.17
CA LEU A 167 -31.59 28.62 3.30
C LEU A 167 -31.39 27.84 4.60
N GLU A 168 -32.26 26.87 4.88
CA GLU A 168 -32.15 26.00 6.07
C GLU A 168 -30.85 25.22 6.11
N TYR A 169 -30.51 24.57 4.99
CA TYR A 169 -29.27 23.73 4.93
C TYR A 169 -28.01 24.58 4.91
N ILE A 170 -28.04 25.82 4.41
CA ILE A 170 -26.93 26.77 4.56
C ILE A 170 -26.66 27.05 6.04
N LEU A 171 -27.70 27.27 6.86
CA LEU A 171 -27.54 27.46 8.32
C LEU A 171 -27.02 26.20 9.01
N LYS A 172 -27.50 25.02 8.63
CA LYS A 172 -27.00 23.74 9.17
C LYS A 172 -25.51 23.55 8.86
N ASP A 173 -25.09 23.84 7.64
CA ASP A 173 -23.68 23.78 7.27
C ASP A 173 -22.85 24.82 8.06
N MET A 174 -23.35 26.04 8.23
CA MET A 174 -22.71 27.06 9.08
C MET A 174 -22.55 26.56 10.53
N ALA A 175 -23.54 25.84 11.04
CA ALA A 175 -23.48 25.26 12.39
C ALA A 175 -22.44 24.14 12.50
N SER A 176 -22.17 23.44 11.41
CA SER A 176 -21.25 22.29 11.39
C SER A 176 -19.80 22.63 11.77
N VAL A 177 -19.41 23.89 11.67
CA VAL A 177 -18.09 24.34 12.17
C VAL A 177 -17.93 24.10 13.69
N PHE A 178 -19.03 23.99 14.42
CA PHE A 178 -19.06 23.69 15.86
C PHE A 178 -19.48 22.25 16.16
N THR A 179 -19.22 21.32 15.26
CA THR A 179 -19.27 19.89 15.63
C THR A 179 -18.23 19.60 16.71
N THR A 180 -18.51 18.61 17.55
CA THR A 180 -17.59 18.22 18.64
C THR A 180 -16.21 17.89 18.10
N ARG A 181 -16.14 17.13 17.01
CA ARG A 181 -14.89 16.76 16.32
C ARG A 181 -14.10 17.98 15.84
N ALA A 182 -14.75 18.91 15.13
CA ALA A 182 -14.09 20.11 14.61
C ALA A 182 -13.62 21.06 15.74
N THR A 183 -14.43 21.18 16.81
CA THR A 183 -14.11 22.01 17.97
C THR A 183 -12.94 21.44 18.75
N MET A 184 -12.95 20.13 19.06
CA MET A 184 -11.84 19.47 19.76
C MET A 184 -10.54 19.49 18.96
N TYR A 185 -10.63 19.36 17.63
CA TYR A 185 -9.45 19.46 16.77
C TYR A 185 -8.82 20.85 16.86
N ARG A 186 -9.62 21.92 16.73
CA ARG A 186 -9.12 23.33 16.86
C ARG A 186 -8.46 23.57 18.20
N GLU A 187 -9.08 23.13 19.31
CA GLU A 187 -8.50 23.26 20.67
C GLU A 187 -7.15 22.56 20.77
N ARG A 188 -7.04 21.32 20.29
CA ARG A 188 -5.77 20.57 20.32
C ARG A 188 -4.69 21.20 19.46
N ALA A 189 -5.06 21.74 18.30
CA ALA A 189 -4.16 22.38 17.37
C ALA A 189 -3.85 23.85 17.74
N GLY A 190 -4.51 24.41 18.76
CA GLY A 190 -4.29 25.79 19.24
C GLY A 190 -4.86 26.86 18.30
N PHE A 191 -5.87 26.52 17.48
CA PHE A 191 -6.54 27.49 16.61
C PHE A 191 -7.59 28.30 17.37
N ASP A 192 -7.66 29.59 17.10
CA ASP A 192 -8.79 30.41 17.50
C ASP A 192 -10.07 29.95 16.78
N HIS A 193 -11.14 29.71 17.56
CA HIS A 193 -12.38 29.17 17.05
C HIS A 193 -13.11 30.07 16.04
N PHE A 194 -12.93 31.39 16.13
CA PHE A 194 -13.52 32.36 15.22
C PHE A 194 -12.59 32.75 14.07
N ALA A 195 -11.30 32.41 14.14
CA ALA A 195 -10.37 32.59 13.02
C ALA A 195 -10.65 31.58 11.88
N VAL A 196 -11.17 30.39 12.23
CA VAL A 196 -11.61 29.40 11.24
C VAL A 196 -13.05 29.72 10.85
N LYS A 197 -13.22 30.34 9.68
CA LYS A 197 -14.52 30.75 9.14
C LYS A 197 -15.02 29.71 8.14
N LEU A 198 -16.35 29.68 7.97
CA LEU A 198 -16.99 28.77 7.03
C LEU A 198 -17.60 29.53 5.85
N SER A 199 -17.35 29.04 4.67
CA SER A 199 -18.12 29.31 3.47
C SER A 199 -19.00 28.10 3.15
N VAL A 200 -20.15 28.32 2.53
CA VAL A 200 -21.06 27.22 2.15
C VAL A 200 -21.21 27.20 0.63
N GLY A 201 -20.86 26.07 0.01
CA GLY A 201 -21.05 25.85 -1.41
C GLY A 201 -22.45 25.27 -1.70
N VAL A 202 -23.16 25.86 -2.65
CA VAL A 202 -24.39 25.30 -3.23
C VAL A 202 -24.05 24.84 -4.64
N GLN A 203 -23.91 23.52 -4.81
CA GLN A 203 -23.42 22.89 -6.03
C GLN A 203 -24.49 21.98 -6.63
N GLU A 204 -24.71 22.07 -7.94
CA GLU A 204 -25.59 21.14 -8.66
C GLU A 204 -25.17 19.69 -8.38
N MET A 205 -26.11 18.78 -8.17
CA MET A 205 -25.81 17.36 -8.07
C MET A 205 -25.32 16.83 -9.41
N ALA A 206 -24.21 16.09 -9.40
CA ALA A 206 -23.64 15.49 -10.60
C ALA A 206 -24.68 14.61 -11.32
N GLY A 207 -24.72 14.70 -12.66
CA GLY A 207 -25.67 13.95 -13.50
C GLY A 207 -27.07 14.57 -13.60
N GLY A 208 -27.35 15.66 -12.88
CA GLY A 208 -28.62 16.35 -12.89
C GLY A 208 -29.79 15.42 -12.62
N LEU A 209 -30.96 15.62 -13.30
CA LEU A 209 -32.15 14.78 -13.18
C LEU A 209 -31.94 13.30 -13.53
N GLY A 210 -30.97 13.00 -14.38
CA GLY A 210 -30.66 11.62 -14.76
C GLY A 210 -30.05 10.81 -13.60
N GLY A 211 -29.58 11.47 -12.58
CA GLY A 211 -28.88 10.86 -11.44
C GLY A 211 -27.46 10.38 -11.76
N VAL A 212 -26.83 9.77 -10.79
CA VAL A 212 -25.45 9.28 -10.85
C VAL A 212 -25.44 7.79 -11.17
N LYS A 213 -24.67 7.38 -12.19
CA LYS A 213 -24.41 5.98 -12.55
C LYS A 213 -23.44 5.36 -11.54
N SER A 214 -22.29 6.01 -11.35
CA SER A 214 -21.20 5.58 -10.50
C SER A 214 -20.41 6.79 -9.99
N SER A 215 -19.72 6.61 -8.90
CA SER A 215 -18.89 7.64 -8.32
C SER A 215 -17.78 7.03 -7.47
N GLY A 216 -16.84 7.86 -7.08
CA GLY A 216 -15.74 7.38 -6.29
C GLY A 216 -14.66 8.41 -6.06
N VAL A 217 -13.47 7.89 -5.77
CA VAL A 217 -12.26 8.69 -5.51
C VAL A 217 -11.14 8.28 -6.45
N MET A 218 -10.25 9.19 -6.75
CA MET A 218 -9.01 8.89 -7.46
C MET A 218 -7.85 9.68 -6.89
N PHE A 219 -6.68 9.06 -6.94
CA PHE A 219 -5.43 9.64 -6.46
C PHE A 219 -4.47 9.78 -7.64
N THR A 220 -3.83 10.93 -7.72
CA THR A 220 -2.89 11.22 -8.80
C THR A 220 -1.57 10.44 -8.70
N GLU A 221 -1.35 9.76 -7.58
CA GLU A 221 -0.24 8.86 -7.28
C GLU A 221 -0.78 7.75 -6.35
N ASP A 222 -0.02 6.69 -6.11
CA ASP A 222 -0.46 5.67 -5.15
C ASP A 222 -0.62 6.27 -3.74
N PRO A 223 -1.80 6.19 -3.13
CA PRO A 223 -2.07 6.84 -1.85
C PRO A 223 -1.33 6.22 -0.67
N ASP A 224 -0.88 4.97 -0.79
CA ASP A 224 -0.21 4.24 0.28
C ASP A 224 1.31 4.45 0.29
N SER A 225 1.91 4.59 -0.88
CA SER A 225 3.37 4.73 -1.03
C SER A 225 3.82 6.09 -1.58
N GLY A 226 2.92 6.84 -2.20
CA GLY A 226 3.26 8.01 -2.98
C GLY A 226 4.05 7.68 -4.25
N ASN A 227 3.89 6.47 -4.81
CA ASN A 227 4.54 6.11 -6.07
C ASN A 227 3.96 6.94 -7.21
N PRO A 228 4.80 7.71 -7.95
CA PRO A 228 4.33 8.66 -8.94
C PRO A 228 3.90 8.05 -10.27
N ASN A 229 4.14 6.76 -10.49
CA ASN A 229 4.00 6.14 -11.81
C ASN A 229 2.57 5.74 -12.16
N VAL A 230 1.65 5.80 -11.19
CA VAL A 230 0.28 5.34 -11.35
C VAL A 230 -0.75 6.38 -10.95
N VAL A 231 -1.95 6.25 -11.50
CA VAL A 231 -3.19 6.84 -10.96
C VAL A 231 -4.00 5.69 -10.38
N VAL A 232 -4.50 5.83 -9.17
CA VAL A 232 -5.38 4.84 -8.53
C VAL A 232 -6.80 5.38 -8.53
N ILE A 233 -7.74 4.64 -9.10
CA ILE A 233 -9.15 5.02 -9.22
C ILE A 233 -9.98 3.97 -8.51
N ARG A 234 -10.87 4.40 -7.61
CA ARG A 234 -11.80 3.52 -6.89
C ARG A 234 -13.22 4.01 -7.09
N GLY A 235 -14.15 3.09 -7.35
CA GLY A 235 -15.51 3.45 -7.65
C GLY A 235 -16.56 2.43 -7.24
N THR A 236 -17.79 2.93 -7.06
CA THR A 236 -18.98 2.10 -6.77
C THR A 236 -20.19 2.62 -7.53
N TRP A 237 -21.31 1.88 -7.49
CA TRP A 237 -22.55 2.31 -8.09
C TRP A 237 -23.22 3.41 -7.27
N GLY A 238 -23.85 4.37 -7.95
CA GLY A 238 -24.61 5.46 -7.33
C GLY A 238 -23.70 6.57 -6.77
N LEU A 239 -24.11 7.19 -5.65
CA LEU A 239 -23.43 8.31 -5.00
C LEU A 239 -22.22 7.83 -4.19
N GLY A 240 -21.17 8.65 -4.13
CA GLY A 240 -19.86 8.32 -3.58
C GLY A 240 -19.77 8.24 -2.05
N GLU A 241 -20.82 8.60 -1.34
CA GLU A 241 -20.77 8.69 0.11
C GLU A 241 -20.45 7.33 0.77
N LEU A 242 -21.00 6.22 0.25
CA LEU A 242 -20.74 4.88 0.79
C LEU A 242 -19.27 4.44 0.65
N ILE A 243 -18.60 4.81 -0.46
CA ILE A 243 -17.19 4.47 -0.65
C ILE A 243 -16.28 5.40 0.15
N VAL A 244 -16.63 6.68 0.29
CA VAL A 244 -15.89 7.66 1.10
C VAL A 244 -16.01 7.32 2.59
N GLN A 245 -17.19 6.89 3.05
CA GLN A 245 -17.42 6.42 4.42
C GLN A 245 -16.86 4.99 4.66
N GLY A 246 -16.49 4.26 3.61
CA GLY A 246 -15.96 2.90 3.70
C GLY A 246 -16.97 1.81 3.97
N VAL A 247 -18.25 2.10 3.83
CA VAL A 247 -19.36 1.13 3.99
C VAL A 247 -19.35 0.10 2.86
N GLU A 248 -19.01 0.52 1.65
CA GLU A 248 -18.83 -0.35 0.48
C GLU A 248 -17.37 -0.35 0.00
N LYS A 249 -16.87 -1.54 -0.34
CA LYS A 249 -15.62 -1.69 -1.09
C LYS A 249 -15.93 -1.37 -2.55
N GLY A 250 -15.17 -0.51 -3.18
CA GLY A 250 -15.33 -0.18 -4.61
C GLY A 250 -14.42 -1.03 -5.50
N ASP A 251 -14.75 -1.09 -6.79
CA ASP A 251 -13.81 -1.57 -7.81
C ASP A 251 -12.55 -0.70 -7.78
N GLU A 252 -11.37 -1.30 -8.02
CA GLU A 252 -10.10 -0.58 -8.10
C GLU A 252 -9.48 -0.74 -9.48
N PHE A 253 -8.99 0.37 -10.02
CA PHE A 253 -8.26 0.42 -11.28
C PHE A 253 -6.93 1.14 -11.05
N ILE A 254 -5.83 0.52 -11.48
CA ILE A 254 -4.51 1.13 -11.47
C ILE A 254 -4.13 1.47 -12.92
N VAL A 255 -3.89 2.74 -13.17
CA VAL A 255 -3.54 3.25 -14.50
C VAL A 255 -2.08 3.68 -14.50
N PHE A 256 -1.28 3.08 -15.36
CA PHE A 256 0.11 3.47 -15.59
C PHE A 256 0.16 4.73 -16.44
N LYS A 257 0.97 5.71 -16.04
CA LYS A 257 0.96 7.07 -16.59
C LYS A 257 2.32 7.59 -17.06
N HIS A 258 3.24 6.70 -17.44
CA HIS A 258 4.57 7.14 -17.89
C HIS A 258 4.49 8.01 -19.17
N ASP A 259 3.74 7.57 -20.18
CA ASP A 259 3.43 8.41 -21.35
C ASP A 259 2.03 9.02 -21.19
N PRO A 260 1.90 10.36 -21.02
CA PRO A 260 0.60 11.02 -20.90
C PRO A 260 -0.33 10.81 -22.11
N ARG A 261 0.22 10.41 -23.25
CA ARG A 261 -0.53 10.15 -24.49
C ARG A 261 -0.97 8.71 -24.63
N GLN A 262 -0.49 7.82 -23.76
CA GLN A 262 -0.72 6.39 -23.81
C GLN A 262 -0.96 5.82 -22.40
N LEU A 263 -1.97 6.34 -21.71
CA LEU A 263 -2.41 5.77 -20.44
C LEU A 263 -2.87 4.32 -20.63
N ARG A 264 -2.50 3.44 -19.70
CA ARG A 264 -2.89 2.03 -19.74
C ARG A 264 -3.38 1.57 -18.38
N ILE A 265 -4.52 0.92 -18.36
CA ILE A 265 -5.00 0.23 -17.17
C ILE A 265 -4.14 -1.02 -17.03
N ILE A 266 -3.39 -1.11 -15.93
CA ILE A 266 -2.47 -2.22 -15.67
C ILE A 266 -3.00 -3.15 -14.58
N ARG A 267 -4.11 -2.81 -13.93
CA ARG A 267 -4.76 -3.66 -12.94
C ARG A 267 -6.23 -3.31 -12.80
N HIS A 268 -7.04 -4.36 -12.69
CA HIS A 268 -8.47 -4.29 -12.42
C HIS A 268 -8.81 -5.18 -11.23
N GLU A 269 -9.44 -4.63 -10.20
CA GLU A 269 -9.96 -5.41 -9.08
C GLU A 269 -11.49 -5.25 -9.05
N LEU A 270 -12.20 -6.33 -9.36
CA LEU A 270 -13.66 -6.38 -9.32
C LEU A 270 -14.11 -6.79 -7.91
N VAL A 271 -14.91 -5.96 -7.29
CA VAL A 271 -15.46 -6.20 -5.96
C VAL A 271 -16.97 -6.39 -6.04
N LYS A 272 -17.52 -7.31 -5.25
CA LYS A 272 -18.98 -7.44 -5.11
C LYS A 272 -19.54 -6.21 -4.42
N LYS A 273 -20.44 -5.50 -5.08
CA LYS A 273 -21.11 -4.27 -4.59
C LYS A 273 -22.54 -4.61 -4.25
N GLU A 274 -22.88 -4.68 -2.97
CA GLU A 274 -24.22 -5.08 -2.52
C GLU A 274 -25.18 -3.92 -2.34
N LYS A 275 -24.65 -2.74 -1.97
CA LYS A 275 -25.40 -1.53 -1.68
C LYS A 275 -24.99 -0.38 -2.57
N MET A 276 -25.90 0.51 -2.86
CA MET A 276 -25.64 1.79 -3.50
C MET A 276 -26.51 2.88 -2.89
N MET A 277 -26.01 4.09 -2.88
CA MET A 277 -26.78 5.26 -2.44
C MET A 277 -27.36 5.97 -3.67
N VAL A 278 -28.61 6.30 -3.58
CA VAL A 278 -29.36 6.98 -4.64
C VAL A 278 -30.14 8.17 -4.07
N PHE A 279 -30.63 9.05 -4.93
CA PHE A 279 -31.55 10.10 -4.52
C PHE A 279 -32.84 9.49 -3.99
N SER A 280 -33.35 9.99 -2.87
CA SER A 280 -34.64 9.59 -2.34
C SER A 280 -35.74 9.88 -3.36
N LYS A 281 -36.67 8.90 -3.62
CA LYS A 281 -37.74 9.02 -4.58
C LYS A 281 -39.00 9.63 -3.95
N GLY A 282 -39.59 10.66 -4.60
CA GLY A 282 -40.87 11.28 -4.24
C GLY A 282 -40.80 12.79 -4.10
N MET A 283 -41.88 13.49 -4.44
CA MET A 283 -41.92 14.97 -4.44
C MET A 283 -41.70 15.66 -3.07
N GLU A 284 -41.68 14.89 -1.96
CA GLU A 284 -41.51 15.43 -0.61
C GLU A 284 -40.25 14.90 0.10
N LYS A 285 -39.43 14.03 -0.56
CA LYS A 285 -38.23 13.46 0.07
C LYS A 285 -36.97 14.15 -0.42
N ILE A 286 -36.42 14.99 0.42
CA ILE A 286 -35.09 15.57 0.35
C ILE A 286 -34.10 14.52 0.90
N GLY A 287 -32.90 14.46 0.31
CA GLY A 287 -31.82 13.60 0.79
C GLY A 287 -31.61 12.35 -0.06
N THR A 288 -30.93 11.40 0.51
CA THR A 288 -30.48 10.17 -0.14
C THR A 288 -30.98 8.93 0.59
N GLU A 289 -31.05 7.80 -0.10
CA GLU A 289 -31.39 6.51 0.50
C GLU A 289 -30.46 5.40 0.02
N VAL A 290 -30.17 4.43 0.89
CA VAL A 290 -29.37 3.26 0.57
C VAL A 290 -30.27 2.15 0.05
N VAL A 291 -30.00 1.64 -1.13
CA VAL A 291 -30.74 0.56 -1.77
C VAL A 291 -29.81 -0.59 -2.17
N SER A 292 -30.36 -1.79 -2.34
CA SER A 292 -29.59 -2.93 -2.85
C SER A 292 -29.24 -2.74 -4.33
N VAL A 293 -28.01 -3.06 -4.70
CA VAL A 293 -27.58 -3.13 -6.11
C VAL A 293 -28.29 -4.32 -6.78
N PRO A 294 -28.91 -4.14 -7.97
CA PRO A 294 -29.49 -5.25 -8.72
C PRO A 294 -28.49 -6.39 -8.90
N GLN A 295 -28.93 -7.64 -8.71
CA GLN A 295 -28.06 -8.82 -8.68
C GLN A 295 -27.17 -8.95 -9.92
N GLU A 296 -27.68 -8.59 -11.10
CA GLU A 296 -26.95 -8.62 -12.38
C GLU A 296 -25.83 -7.54 -12.47
N ARG A 297 -25.80 -6.57 -11.56
CA ARG A 297 -24.79 -5.49 -11.50
C ARG A 297 -23.81 -5.66 -10.36
N GLN A 298 -24.09 -6.51 -9.37
CA GLN A 298 -23.23 -6.66 -8.19
C GLN A 298 -21.80 -7.07 -8.52
N MET A 299 -21.63 -7.96 -9.52
CA MET A 299 -20.35 -8.48 -10.02
C MET A 299 -20.04 -7.90 -11.42
N LYS A 300 -20.27 -6.61 -11.62
CA LYS A 300 -19.83 -5.89 -12.83
C LYS A 300 -19.06 -4.64 -12.43
N TYR A 301 -18.06 -4.28 -13.22
CA TYR A 301 -17.35 -3.02 -13.04
C TYR A 301 -18.30 -1.83 -13.13
N CYS A 302 -18.11 -0.87 -12.21
CA CYS A 302 -18.93 0.35 -12.17
C CYS A 302 -18.51 1.39 -13.21
N LEU A 303 -17.33 1.22 -13.80
CA LEU A 303 -16.75 2.04 -14.87
C LEU A 303 -16.46 1.19 -16.09
N THR A 304 -16.51 1.80 -17.28
CA THR A 304 -15.92 1.27 -18.50
C THR A 304 -14.44 1.66 -18.59
N GLU A 305 -13.66 0.95 -19.41
CA GLU A 305 -12.25 1.29 -19.63
C GLU A 305 -12.05 2.73 -20.14
N ASP A 306 -12.90 3.19 -21.06
CA ASP A 306 -12.86 4.57 -21.57
C ASP A 306 -13.10 5.61 -20.44
N GLU A 307 -14.03 5.31 -19.53
CA GLU A 307 -14.29 6.18 -18.37
C GLU A 307 -13.09 6.20 -17.42
N VAL A 308 -12.44 5.05 -17.19
CA VAL A 308 -11.20 4.95 -16.36
C VAL A 308 -10.07 5.77 -16.97
N ILE A 309 -9.84 5.64 -18.29
CA ILE A 309 -8.78 6.40 -18.99
C ILE A 309 -9.07 7.90 -18.94
N LEU A 310 -10.32 8.33 -19.17
CA LEU A 310 -10.69 9.75 -19.10
C LEU A 310 -10.53 10.33 -17.69
N LEU A 311 -10.86 9.54 -16.65
CA LEU A 311 -10.60 9.93 -15.26
C LEU A 311 -9.10 10.08 -15.01
N ALA A 312 -8.27 9.17 -15.50
CA ALA A 312 -6.82 9.25 -15.36
C ALA A 312 -6.22 10.46 -16.12
N GLU A 313 -6.77 10.83 -17.28
CA GLU A 313 -6.41 12.06 -17.99
C GLU A 313 -6.74 13.31 -17.16
N TYR A 314 -7.93 13.35 -16.53
CA TYR A 314 -8.31 14.42 -15.61
C TYR A 314 -7.35 14.47 -14.41
N ALA A 315 -7.02 13.33 -13.81
CA ALA A 315 -6.08 13.26 -12.70
C ALA A 315 -4.71 13.87 -13.07
N GLN A 316 -4.16 13.51 -14.24
CA GLN A 316 -2.90 14.08 -14.72
C GLN A 316 -2.99 15.58 -15.00
N LYS A 317 -4.07 16.02 -15.64
CA LYS A 317 -4.29 17.44 -15.94
C LYS A 317 -4.36 18.26 -14.65
N ILE A 318 -5.06 17.76 -13.64
CA ILE A 318 -5.18 18.37 -12.32
C ILE A 318 -3.82 18.39 -11.62
N ARG A 319 -3.09 17.27 -11.57
CA ARG A 319 -1.76 17.18 -10.96
C ARG A 319 -0.78 18.15 -11.60
N ASN A 320 -0.76 18.23 -12.92
CA ASN A 320 0.14 19.12 -13.65
C ASN A 320 -0.18 20.61 -13.39
N HIS A 321 -1.47 20.95 -13.28
CA HIS A 321 -1.89 22.32 -12.97
C HIS A 321 -1.47 22.74 -11.56
N TYR A 322 -1.72 21.89 -10.56
CA TYR A 322 -1.38 22.21 -9.15
C TYR A 322 0.09 21.93 -8.79
N GLY A 323 0.84 21.20 -9.61
CA GLY A 323 2.25 20.84 -9.38
C GLY A 323 2.47 19.93 -8.15
N ARG A 324 1.44 19.30 -7.62
CA ARG A 324 1.48 18.46 -6.40
C ARG A 324 0.49 17.31 -6.47
N ARG A 325 0.63 16.36 -5.53
CA ARG A 325 -0.26 15.20 -5.37
C ARG A 325 -1.66 15.66 -5.01
N MET A 326 -2.67 15.02 -5.60
CA MET A 326 -4.07 15.39 -5.41
C MET A 326 -4.93 14.16 -5.11
N ASP A 327 -5.87 14.36 -4.20
CA ASP A 327 -6.99 13.49 -3.88
C ASP A 327 -8.24 14.10 -4.53
N ILE A 328 -8.96 13.30 -5.32
CA ILE A 328 -9.99 13.80 -6.23
C ILE A 328 -11.24 12.92 -6.10
N GLU A 329 -12.39 13.55 -5.86
CA GLU A 329 -13.69 12.91 -5.91
C GLU A 329 -14.34 13.13 -7.28
N TRP A 330 -14.92 12.07 -7.83
CA TRP A 330 -15.53 12.08 -9.16
C TRP A 330 -16.92 11.42 -9.17
N ALA A 331 -17.73 11.76 -10.16
CA ALA A 331 -19.00 11.12 -10.45
C ALA A 331 -19.25 10.99 -11.96
N VAL A 332 -19.85 9.90 -12.38
CA VAL A 332 -20.33 9.67 -13.75
C VAL A 332 -21.85 9.74 -13.74
N GLY A 333 -22.43 10.68 -14.47
CA GLY A 333 -23.87 10.78 -14.64
C GLY A 333 -24.43 9.64 -15.50
N ASN A 334 -25.73 9.34 -15.36
CA ASN A 334 -26.39 8.38 -16.24
C ASN A 334 -26.42 8.82 -17.73
N ASN A 335 -26.07 10.08 -17.99
CA ASN A 335 -25.81 10.62 -19.33
C ASN A 335 -24.41 10.32 -19.88
N GLY A 336 -23.57 9.58 -19.13
CA GLY A 336 -22.20 9.26 -19.49
C GLY A 336 -21.18 10.39 -19.26
N LYS A 337 -21.59 11.55 -18.77
CA LYS A 337 -20.67 12.67 -18.51
C LYS A 337 -19.96 12.49 -17.18
N ILE A 338 -18.64 12.68 -17.19
CA ILE A 338 -17.79 12.66 -16.00
C ILE A 338 -17.73 14.05 -15.39
N TYR A 339 -17.84 14.11 -14.08
CA TYR A 339 -17.74 15.33 -13.27
C TYR A 339 -16.68 15.13 -12.17
N ILE A 340 -15.85 16.15 -11.94
CA ILE A 340 -15.02 16.25 -10.75
C ILE A 340 -15.83 17.06 -9.72
N VAL A 341 -16.05 16.46 -8.56
CA VAL A 341 -16.89 17.06 -7.52
C VAL A 341 -16.07 17.64 -6.37
N GLN A 342 -14.81 17.23 -6.24
CA GLN A 342 -13.84 17.81 -5.33
C GLN A 342 -12.41 17.48 -5.80
N ALA A 343 -11.45 18.38 -5.57
CA ALA A 343 -10.02 18.09 -5.65
C ALA A 343 -9.30 18.83 -4.53
N ARG A 344 -8.45 18.10 -3.78
CA ARG A 344 -7.66 18.64 -2.67
C ARG A 344 -6.24 18.11 -2.72
N PRO A 345 -5.27 18.83 -2.12
CA PRO A 345 -3.92 18.29 -1.95
C PRO A 345 -3.93 17.01 -1.12
N GLU A 346 -3.14 16.02 -1.54
CA GLU A 346 -2.82 14.88 -0.70
C GLU A 346 -1.82 15.35 0.37
N THR A 347 -2.12 15.13 1.66
CA THR A 347 -1.35 15.68 2.78
C THR A 347 -0.38 14.68 3.41
N VAL A 348 -0.67 13.37 3.35
CA VAL A 348 0.07 12.33 4.09
C VAL A 348 1.51 12.20 3.60
N HIS A 349 1.71 12.04 2.28
CA HIS A 349 3.05 11.90 1.70
C HIS A 349 3.71 13.24 1.37
N SER A 350 2.93 14.30 1.20
CA SER A 350 3.46 15.63 0.93
C SER A 350 4.24 16.21 2.13
N MET A 351 3.86 15.83 3.36
CA MET A 351 4.52 16.29 4.60
C MET A 351 5.73 15.46 5.02
N LYS A 352 5.79 14.17 4.66
CA LYS A 352 6.85 13.26 5.13
C LYS A 352 8.15 13.35 4.33
N GLY A 353 8.15 13.91 3.12
CA GLY A 353 9.31 13.86 2.23
C GLY A 353 9.69 12.41 1.86
N ASP A 354 10.98 12.19 1.53
CA ASP A 354 11.53 10.85 1.25
C ASP A 354 12.10 10.18 2.51
N VAL A 355 11.52 10.45 3.68
CA VAL A 355 11.90 9.84 4.95
C VAL A 355 10.95 8.70 5.27
N GLU A 356 11.48 7.50 5.37
CA GLU A 356 10.71 6.31 5.74
C GLU A 356 11.26 5.66 7.01
N GLU A 357 10.39 5.01 7.76
CA GLU A 357 10.77 4.15 8.87
C GLU A 357 10.71 2.70 8.40
N ILE A 358 11.84 2.01 8.52
CA ILE A 358 11.95 0.58 8.24
C ILE A 358 11.89 -0.17 9.55
N PHE A 359 10.92 -1.04 9.70
CA PHE A 359 10.70 -1.82 10.91
C PHE A 359 11.35 -3.20 10.80
N TYR A 360 11.92 -3.66 11.91
CA TYR A 360 12.57 -4.96 12.02
C TYR A 360 11.95 -5.72 13.19
N LEU A 361 11.30 -6.86 12.91
CA LEU A 361 10.88 -7.76 13.97
C LEU A 361 12.13 -8.36 14.66
N LEU A 362 12.11 -8.41 15.98
CA LEU A 362 13.19 -9.03 16.79
C LEU A 362 12.93 -10.51 17.06
N GLU A 363 11.79 -11.03 16.59
CA GLU A 363 11.35 -12.40 16.70
C GLU A 363 11.07 -12.99 15.31
N ASP A 364 11.28 -14.28 15.16
CA ASP A 364 11.08 -15.00 13.90
C ASP A 364 9.58 -15.18 13.62
N PRO A 365 9.04 -14.60 12.53
CA PRO A 365 7.62 -14.69 12.18
C PRO A 365 7.14 -16.12 11.93
N ASP A 366 7.95 -16.96 11.31
CA ASP A 366 7.57 -18.34 11.00
C ASP A 366 7.46 -19.18 12.26
N LYS A 367 8.34 -18.96 13.22
CA LYS A 367 8.24 -19.58 14.54
C LYS A 367 6.95 -19.16 15.25
N LEU A 368 6.57 -17.88 15.18
CA LEU A 368 5.34 -17.36 15.78
C LEU A 368 4.08 -17.99 15.14
N LYS A 369 4.09 -18.24 13.83
CA LYS A 369 3.00 -18.97 13.15
C LYS A 369 2.89 -20.42 13.63
N VAL A 370 4.02 -21.12 13.71
CA VAL A 370 4.07 -22.52 14.20
C VAL A 370 3.57 -22.63 15.65
N GLU A 371 3.83 -21.63 16.47
CA GLU A 371 3.35 -21.55 17.87
C GLU A 371 1.85 -21.20 17.96
N GLY A 372 1.16 -20.98 16.83
CA GLY A 372 -0.28 -20.64 16.81
C GLY A 372 -0.60 -19.23 17.28
N LEU A 373 0.39 -18.33 17.26
CA LEU A 373 0.27 -16.93 17.71
C LEU A 373 -0.13 -15.96 16.59
N PHE A 374 -0.60 -16.47 15.48
CA PHE A 374 -1.02 -15.70 14.31
C PHE A 374 -2.52 -15.78 14.08
N VAL A 375 -3.14 -14.70 13.63
CA VAL A 375 -4.53 -14.68 13.15
C VAL A 375 -4.50 -14.44 11.65
N GLU A 376 -4.95 -15.45 10.93
CA GLU A 376 -5.18 -15.31 9.49
C GLU A 376 -6.37 -14.39 9.23
N ASN A 377 -6.21 -13.46 8.29
CA ASN A 377 -7.26 -12.48 7.99
C ASN A 377 -7.20 -12.07 6.51
N SER A 378 -8.34 -11.60 5.99
CA SER A 378 -8.52 -11.11 4.61
C SER A 378 -8.34 -9.61 4.48
N GLY A 379 -7.87 -8.93 5.52
CA GLY A 379 -7.81 -7.48 5.58
C GLY A 379 -6.75 -6.87 4.66
N ILE A 380 -6.75 -5.56 4.61
CA ILE A 380 -5.78 -4.75 3.86
C ILE A 380 -4.96 -3.95 4.87
N ALA A 381 -3.63 -4.07 4.80
CA ALA A 381 -2.71 -3.30 5.61
C ALA A 381 -2.72 -1.82 5.20
N ILE A 382 -2.84 -0.92 6.16
CA ILE A 382 -2.84 0.52 5.95
C ILE A 382 -1.62 1.14 6.63
N GLY A 383 -0.82 1.82 5.84
CA GLY A 383 0.47 2.34 6.30
C GLY A 383 1.50 1.23 6.52
N ARG A 384 2.74 1.62 6.85
CA ARG A 384 3.84 0.69 7.14
C ARG A 384 4.22 0.82 8.60
N ARG A 385 3.40 0.28 9.49
CA ARG A 385 3.53 0.46 10.92
C ARG A 385 3.35 -0.85 11.67
N ILE A 386 3.94 -0.90 12.84
CA ILE A 386 3.68 -1.91 13.83
C ILE A 386 3.06 -1.23 15.06
N GLY A 387 1.97 -1.77 15.55
CA GLY A 387 1.26 -1.28 16.72
C GLY A 387 0.95 -2.42 17.69
N TYR A 388 1.38 -2.29 18.95
CA TYR A 388 1.06 -3.22 20.02
C TYR A 388 0.18 -2.55 21.06
N GLY A 389 -0.85 -3.24 21.52
CA GLY A 389 -1.74 -2.70 22.54
C GLY A 389 -2.72 -3.72 23.10
N LYS A 390 -3.47 -3.27 24.10
CA LYS A 390 -4.59 -4.04 24.62
C LYS A 390 -5.73 -4.03 23.63
N VAL A 391 -6.26 -5.19 23.31
CA VAL A 391 -7.38 -5.34 22.38
C VAL A 391 -8.68 -4.88 23.03
N LYS A 392 -9.35 -3.94 22.38
CA LYS A 392 -10.67 -3.43 22.72
C LYS A 392 -11.62 -3.64 21.56
N ILE A 393 -12.57 -4.54 21.76
CA ILE A 393 -13.65 -4.76 20.78
C ILE A 393 -14.79 -3.82 21.16
N ILE A 394 -15.04 -2.83 20.30
CA ILE A 394 -16.07 -1.80 20.50
C ILE A 394 -16.99 -1.83 19.28
N GLU A 395 -18.25 -2.23 19.49
CA GLU A 395 -19.18 -2.41 18.37
C GLU A 395 -19.93 -1.11 18.03
N THR A 396 -20.09 -0.21 18.97
CA THR A 396 -20.79 1.07 18.77
C THR A 396 -20.01 2.25 19.31
N ILE A 397 -20.18 3.42 18.69
CA ILE A 397 -19.51 4.66 19.10
C ILE A 397 -19.86 5.06 20.55
N ASN A 398 -21.01 4.65 21.06
CA ASN A 398 -21.43 4.95 22.42
C ASN A 398 -20.48 4.36 23.48
N ASP A 399 -19.83 3.25 23.15
CA ASP A 399 -18.88 2.55 24.01
C ASP A 399 -17.42 2.99 23.78
N ALA A 400 -17.16 3.90 22.83
CA ALA A 400 -15.81 4.38 22.50
C ALA A 400 -15.10 5.05 23.69
N HIS A 401 -15.86 5.53 24.70
CA HIS A 401 -15.33 6.06 25.95
C HIS A 401 -14.55 5.01 26.78
N LEU A 402 -14.68 3.71 26.46
CA LEU A 402 -13.92 2.62 27.10
C LEU A 402 -12.51 2.48 26.55
N LEU A 403 -12.19 3.12 25.42
CA LEU A 403 -10.86 3.16 24.85
C LEU A 403 -9.89 3.95 25.73
N ARG A 404 -8.66 3.51 25.77
CA ARG A 404 -7.57 4.16 26.51
C ARG A 404 -6.38 4.40 25.58
N GLU A 405 -5.52 5.33 25.97
CA GLU A 405 -4.27 5.55 25.28
C GLU A 405 -3.47 4.24 25.19
N GLY A 406 -3.04 3.89 24.00
CA GLY A 406 -2.27 2.68 23.72
C GLY A 406 -3.08 1.42 23.42
N ASP A 407 -4.42 1.50 23.40
CA ASP A 407 -5.26 0.37 23.02
C ASP A 407 -5.21 0.10 21.49
N ILE A 408 -5.61 -1.11 21.11
CA ILE A 408 -5.96 -1.49 19.74
C ILE A 408 -7.49 -1.59 19.67
N LEU A 409 -8.09 -0.80 18.81
CA LEU A 409 -9.52 -0.85 18.51
C LEU A 409 -9.80 -1.96 17.50
N ILE A 410 -10.79 -2.80 17.79
CA ILE A 410 -11.39 -3.72 16.82
C ILE A 410 -12.88 -3.41 16.78
N THR A 411 -13.39 -3.12 15.57
CA THR A 411 -14.79 -2.74 15.36
C THR A 411 -15.27 -3.19 13.99
N GLU A 412 -16.58 -3.16 13.76
CA GLU A 412 -17.15 -3.49 12.46
C GLU A 412 -16.73 -2.42 11.42
N GLU A 413 -16.90 -1.15 11.75
CA GLU A 413 -16.51 0.00 10.90
C GLU A 413 -16.29 1.25 11.75
N THR A 414 -15.68 2.28 11.17
CA THR A 414 -15.55 3.59 11.80
C THR A 414 -16.12 4.69 10.91
N ASN A 415 -16.64 5.74 11.55
CA ASN A 415 -17.10 6.96 10.90
C ASN A 415 -16.38 8.18 11.51
N PRO A 416 -16.58 9.41 11.02
CA PRO A 416 -15.88 10.59 11.50
C PRO A 416 -15.96 10.86 13.02
N ASP A 417 -16.98 10.36 13.71
CA ASP A 417 -17.14 10.53 15.16
C ASP A 417 -16.08 9.75 15.96
N TRP A 418 -15.48 8.72 15.37
CA TRP A 418 -14.41 7.94 15.99
C TRP A 418 -13.06 8.67 16.02
N THR A 419 -12.85 9.69 15.17
CA THR A 419 -11.54 10.36 14.99
C THR A 419 -10.91 10.80 16.31
N SER A 420 -11.71 11.39 17.19
CA SER A 420 -11.23 11.88 18.51
C SER A 420 -10.74 10.74 19.42
N TYR A 421 -11.33 9.57 19.31
CA TYR A 421 -10.93 8.40 20.08
C TYR A 421 -9.72 7.67 19.47
N MET A 422 -9.59 7.71 18.14
CA MET A 422 -8.48 7.07 17.43
C MET A 422 -7.13 7.76 17.67
N ALA A 423 -7.11 9.03 18.00
CA ALA A 423 -5.89 9.85 18.10
C ALA A 423 -4.81 9.31 19.06
N ASN A 424 -5.18 8.53 20.07
CA ASN A 424 -4.27 7.99 21.07
C ASN A 424 -4.12 6.46 21.00
N LEU A 425 -4.67 5.81 19.99
CA LEU A 425 -4.59 4.36 19.80
C LEU A 425 -3.23 3.95 19.23
N ARG A 426 -2.89 2.67 19.39
CA ARG A 426 -1.72 2.04 18.76
C ARG A 426 -2.08 1.36 17.45
N GLY A 427 -3.35 1.06 17.24
CA GLY A 427 -3.81 0.49 16.01
C GLY A 427 -5.33 0.35 15.95
N VAL A 428 -5.81 0.12 14.73
CA VAL A 428 -7.23 -0.04 14.42
C VAL A 428 -7.39 -1.22 13.46
N ILE A 429 -8.33 -2.11 13.76
CA ILE A 429 -8.74 -3.17 12.84
C ILE A 429 -10.25 -3.03 12.61
N THR A 430 -10.66 -2.95 11.35
CA THR A 430 -12.07 -2.94 10.99
C THR A 430 -12.46 -4.15 10.17
N GLU A 431 -13.66 -4.68 10.44
CA GLU A 431 -14.24 -5.80 9.69
C GLU A 431 -14.63 -5.38 8.28
N ARG A 432 -15.15 -4.16 8.16
CA ARG A 432 -15.54 -3.53 6.90
C ARG A 432 -14.61 -2.38 6.54
N GLY A 433 -14.65 -2.02 5.26
CA GLY A 433 -13.92 -0.87 4.73
C GLY A 433 -12.82 -1.26 3.75
N GLY A 434 -12.47 -0.32 2.90
CA GLY A 434 -11.37 -0.42 1.95
C GLY A 434 -10.29 0.62 2.25
N PRO A 435 -9.25 0.71 1.41
CA PRO A 435 -8.12 1.61 1.60
C PRO A 435 -8.47 3.11 1.63
N THR A 436 -9.69 3.48 1.27
CA THR A 436 -10.20 4.87 1.32
C THR A 436 -11.27 5.09 2.37
N CYS A 437 -11.57 4.09 3.21
CA CYS A 437 -12.52 4.26 4.30
C CYS A 437 -12.00 5.22 5.38
N HIS A 438 -12.89 5.69 6.22
CA HIS A 438 -12.57 6.59 7.32
C HIS A 438 -11.45 6.04 8.22
N ALA A 439 -11.51 4.75 8.61
CA ALA A 439 -10.44 4.10 9.39
C ALA A 439 -9.08 4.22 8.70
N ALA A 440 -9.02 3.96 7.40
CA ALA A 440 -7.79 4.01 6.62
C ALA A 440 -7.22 5.43 6.52
N ILE A 441 -8.06 6.42 6.20
CA ILE A 441 -7.65 7.84 6.07
C ILE A 441 -7.11 8.35 7.40
N VAL A 442 -7.88 8.21 8.47
CA VAL A 442 -7.50 8.70 9.79
C VAL A 442 -6.26 7.98 10.33
N SER A 443 -6.14 6.67 10.09
CA SER A 443 -4.94 5.93 10.52
C SER A 443 -3.67 6.40 9.83
N ARG A 444 -3.75 6.77 8.53
CA ARG A 444 -2.62 7.38 7.81
C ARG A 444 -2.25 8.75 8.38
N GLU A 445 -3.24 9.60 8.63
CA GLU A 445 -3.04 10.94 9.20
C GLU A 445 -2.44 10.86 10.61
N LEU A 446 -2.96 9.97 11.45
CA LEU A 446 -2.47 9.74 12.81
C LEU A 446 -1.19 8.90 12.86
N ASN A 447 -0.77 8.32 11.73
CA ASN A 447 0.42 7.49 11.60
C ASN A 447 0.41 6.26 12.56
N ILE A 448 -0.73 5.57 12.63
CA ILE A 448 -0.94 4.35 13.43
C ILE A 448 -1.13 3.12 12.54
N ALA A 449 -0.79 1.94 13.06
CA ALA A 449 -0.99 0.68 12.35
C ALA A 449 -2.49 0.40 12.15
N SER A 450 -2.91 0.02 10.94
CA SER A 450 -4.31 -0.29 10.71
C SER A 450 -4.49 -1.41 9.69
N ILE A 451 -5.51 -2.25 9.94
CA ILE A 451 -5.98 -3.27 9.01
C ILE A 451 -7.46 -3.02 8.79
N VAL A 452 -7.88 -2.88 7.54
CA VAL A 452 -9.28 -2.65 7.18
C VAL A 452 -9.83 -3.78 6.33
N GLY A 453 -11.14 -4.07 6.45
CA GLY A 453 -11.79 -5.12 5.69
C GLY A 453 -11.38 -6.54 6.09
N ALA A 454 -11.04 -6.76 7.36
CA ALA A 454 -10.69 -8.08 7.89
C ALA A 454 -11.98 -8.85 8.26
N ASP A 455 -12.49 -9.63 7.31
CA ASP A 455 -13.76 -10.33 7.45
C ASP A 455 -13.85 -11.17 8.75
N ASN A 456 -14.97 -11.05 9.47
CA ASN A 456 -15.26 -11.76 10.73
C ASN A 456 -14.25 -11.52 11.87
N ILE A 457 -13.39 -10.51 11.80
CA ILE A 457 -12.32 -10.28 12.78
C ILE A 457 -12.89 -9.99 14.19
N VAL A 458 -14.04 -9.33 14.28
CA VAL A 458 -14.72 -9.05 15.56
C VAL A 458 -15.05 -10.36 16.28
N GLN A 459 -15.63 -11.33 15.56
CA GLN A 459 -15.97 -12.64 16.12
C GLN A 459 -14.73 -13.45 16.48
N ILE A 460 -13.75 -13.52 15.59
CA ILE A 460 -12.47 -14.22 15.81
C ILE A 460 -11.80 -13.69 17.08
N MET A 461 -11.70 -12.38 17.22
CA MET A 461 -11.02 -11.80 18.39
C MET A 461 -11.83 -11.89 19.68
N LYS A 462 -13.17 -11.94 19.61
CA LYS A 462 -14.01 -12.29 20.79
C LYS A 462 -13.71 -13.72 21.28
N GLU A 463 -13.51 -14.65 20.38
CA GLU A 463 -13.13 -16.04 20.71
C GLU A 463 -11.73 -16.08 21.34
N LYS A 464 -10.75 -15.39 20.75
CA LYS A 464 -9.41 -15.27 21.31
C LYS A 464 -9.38 -14.60 22.68
N GLN A 465 -10.23 -13.61 22.94
CA GLN A 465 -10.36 -13.02 24.28
C GLN A 465 -10.92 -14.02 25.31
N ARG A 466 -11.85 -14.89 24.90
CA ARG A 466 -12.35 -16.00 25.78
C ARG A 466 -11.25 -17.02 26.08
N GLU A 467 -10.30 -17.23 25.16
CA GLU A 467 -9.09 -18.04 25.36
C GLU A 467 -8.05 -17.36 26.26
N GLY A 468 -8.29 -16.12 26.70
CA GLY A 468 -7.42 -15.35 27.62
C GLY A 468 -6.50 -14.35 26.92
N ILE A 469 -6.54 -14.21 25.59
CA ILE A 469 -5.74 -13.25 24.83
C ILE A 469 -6.31 -11.85 25.04
N GLN A 470 -5.52 -10.96 25.63
CA GLN A 470 -5.92 -9.55 25.88
C GLN A 470 -5.11 -8.52 25.08
N TYR A 471 -4.01 -8.93 24.49
CA TYR A 471 -3.09 -8.07 23.77
C TYR A 471 -2.77 -8.64 22.41
N ALA A 472 -2.54 -7.76 21.44
CA ALA A 472 -2.14 -8.14 20.10
C ALA A 472 -1.14 -7.12 19.52
N THR A 473 -0.37 -7.55 18.52
CA THR A 473 0.44 -6.69 17.67
C THR A 473 -0.15 -6.68 16.27
N ILE A 474 -0.45 -5.49 15.74
CA ILE A 474 -0.77 -5.26 14.34
C ILE A 474 0.56 -4.98 13.64
N ASP A 475 0.87 -5.74 12.61
CA ASP A 475 2.07 -5.57 11.82
C ASP A 475 1.71 -5.36 10.35
N CYS A 476 1.91 -4.13 9.87
CA CYS A 476 1.71 -3.71 8.48
C CYS A 476 3.06 -3.31 7.84
N SER A 477 4.19 -3.63 8.45
CA SER A 477 5.50 -3.11 8.08
C SER A 477 5.93 -3.46 6.65
N GLU A 478 5.55 -4.64 6.17
CA GLU A 478 5.87 -5.13 4.83
C GLU A 478 4.73 -4.91 3.81
N GLY A 479 3.63 -4.26 4.25
CA GLY A 479 2.46 -4.04 3.41
C GLY A 479 1.43 -5.18 3.46
N GLU A 480 1.72 -6.24 4.22
CA GLU A 480 0.79 -7.34 4.51
C GLU A 480 0.09 -7.14 5.85
N PRO A 481 -1.18 -7.52 5.98
CA PRO A 481 -1.92 -7.44 7.22
C PRO A 481 -1.59 -8.63 8.13
N ARG A 482 -0.79 -8.42 9.17
CA ARG A 482 -0.44 -9.46 10.14
C ARG A 482 -0.97 -9.09 11.53
N ILE A 483 -1.61 -10.04 12.20
CA ILE A 483 -2.10 -9.90 13.57
C ILE A 483 -1.45 -10.97 14.44
N TRP A 484 -0.59 -10.55 15.36
CA TRP A 484 0.08 -11.44 16.30
C TRP A 484 -0.62 -11.40 17.66
N LEU A 485 -0.93 -12.56 18.24
CA LEU A 485 -1.61 -12.69 19.53
C LEU A 485 -0.67 -12.56 20.73
N LYS A 486 0.32 -11.72 20.59
CA LYS A 486 1.31 -11.38 21.64
C LYS A 486 1.92 -10.02 21.39
N ASP A 487 2.73 -9.58 22.33
CA ASP A 487 3.66 -8.47 22.16
C ASP A 487 4.87 -8.93 21.36
N VAL A 488 4.89 -8.63 20.06
CA VAL A 488 6.05 -8.88 19.21
C VAL A 488 7.01 -7.72 19.33
N GLU A 489 8.23 -8.01 19.77
CA GLU A 489 9.27 -7.00 19.90
C GLU A 489 9.80 -6.60 18.52
N TYR A 490 9.98 -5.29 18.29
CA TYR A 490 10.52 -4.74 17.06
C TYR A 490 11.40 -3.51 17.30
N ASP A 491 12.29 -3.24 16.37
CA ASP A 491 13.07 -2.00 16.26
C ASP A 491 12.76 -1.33 14.92
N PHE A 492 13.19 -0.09 14.73
CA PHE A 492 13.06 0.62 13.47
C PHE A 492 14.21 1.60 13.24
N ASP A 493 14.52 1.82 11.98
CA ASP A 493 15.46 2.85 11.53
C ASP A 493 14.70 3.90 10.69
N THR A 494 14.99 5.15 10.93
CA THR A 494 14.48 6.26 10.11
C THR A 494 15.50 6.54 9.02
N ILE A 495 15.11 6.35 7.77
CA ILE A 495 15.99 6.47 6.62
C ILE A 495 15.48 7.56 5.70
N GLU A 496 16.36 8.49 5.36
CA GLU A 496 16.14 9.51 4.34
C GLU A 496 16.75 9.01 3.03
N PHE A 497 15.92 8.38 2.18
CA PHE A 497 16.39 7.70 0.97
C PHE A 497 17.09 8.63 -0.01
N ALA A 498 16.71 9.90 -0.08
CA ALA A 498 17.35 10.90 -0.90
C ALA A 498 18.83 11.15 -0.53
N LYS A 499 19.22 10.81 0.70
CA LYS A 499 20.62 10.94 1.18
C LYS A 499 21.48 9.69 0.97
N LEU A 500 20.88 8.57 0.55
CA LEU A 500 21.66 7.38 0.25
C LEU A 500 22.58 7.64 -0.95
N PRO A 501 23.85 7.20 -0.88
CA PRO A 501 24.79 7.40 -1.96
C PRO A 501 24.41 6.59 -3.21
N ARG A 502 24.73 7.13 -4.39
CA ARG A 502 24.67 6.38 -5.63
C ARG A 502 25.84 5.40 -5.71
N THR A 503 25.59 4.25 -6.33
CA THR A 503 26.56 3.17 -6.53
C THR A 503 26.70 2.86 -8.02
N GLN A 504 27.86 2.31 -8.42
CA GLN A 504 28.07 1.79 -9.78
C GLN A 504 27.36 0.44 -9.94
N THR A 505 27.56 -0.48 -8.99
CA THR A 505 26.78 -1.71 -8.88
C THR A 505 25.34 -1.33 -8.54
N LYS A 506 24.37 -1.71 -9.38
CA LYS A 506 22.94 -1.43 -9.13
C LYS A 506 22.46 -2.19 -7.90
N VAL A 507 21.78 -1.50 -7.01
CA VAL A 507 21.16 -2.13 -5.83
C VAL A 507 19.66 -2.24 -6.04
N LEU A 508 19.23 -3.48 -6.26
CA LEU A 508 17.86 -3.86 -6.58
C LEU A 508 17.15 -4.43 -5.35
N VAL A 509 15.83 -4.69 -5.48
CA VAL A 509 15.08 -5.43 -4.46
C VAL A 509 14.43 -6.68 -5.03
N ASN A 510 14.17 -7.65 -4.15
CA ASN A 510 13.34 -8.80 -4.44
C ASN A 510 11.89 -8.45 -4.13
N LEU A 511 11.00 -8.59 -5.11
CA LEU A 511 9.57 -8.32 -4.97
C LEU A 511 8.78 -9.58 -5.36
N GLY A 512 7.90 -10.03 -4.47
CA GLY A 512 7.03 -11.18 -4.75
C GLY A 512 5.58 -10.77 -4.97
N ILE A 513 5.10 -9.79 -4.20
CA ILE A 513 3.70 -9.43 -4.10
C ILE A 513 3.42 -8.12 -4.85
N PRO A 514 2.52 -8.11 -5.86
CA PRO A 514 2.24 -6.91 -6.65
C PRO A 514 1.82 -5.70 -5.80
N LYS A 515 0.96 -5.88 -4.81
CA LYS A 515 0.48 -4.78 -3.94
C LYS A 515 1.61 -4.09 -3.17
N GLY A 516 2.63 -4.84 -2.73
CA GLY A 516 3.81 -4.30 -2.05
C GLY A 516 4.79 -3.57 -2.99
N ALA A 517 4.75 -3.88 -4.28
CA ALA A 517 5.74 -3.39 -5.23
C ALA A 517 5.70 -1.87 -5.45
N LEU A 518 4.51 -1.26 -5.48
CA LEU A 518 4.38 0.19 -5.62
C LEU A 518 5.10 0.96 -4.51
N SER A 519 5.13 0.39 -3.31
CA SER A 519 5.77 1.01 -2.16
C SER A 519 7.26 0.65 -2.04
N GLN A 520 7.62 -0.62 -2.22
CA GLN A 520 9.00 -1.08 -2.05
C GLN A 520 9.89 -0.75 -3.25
N GLY A 521 9.31 -0.61 -4.45
CA GLY A 521 10.03 -0.32 -5.70
C GLY A 521 10.43 1.14 -5.90
N LYS A 522 9.92 2.08 -5.12
CA LYS A 522 10.13 3.52 -5.32
C LYS A 522 11.60 3.95 -5.29
N HIS A 523 12.40 3.42 -4.37
CA HIS A 523 13.78 3.87 -4.12
C HIS A 523 14.87 2.99 -4.75
N PRO A 524 14.73 1.65 -4.84
CA PRO A 524 15.74 0.77 -5.45
C PRO A 524 15.98 1.05 -6.93
N ASP A 525 17.13 0.63 -7.45
CA ASP A 525 17.49 0.81 -8.86
C ASP A 525 16.74 -0.14 -9.80
N GLY A 526 15.82 -0.95 -9.28
CA GLY A 526 14.99 -1.89 -9.99
C GLY A 526 14.63 -3.10 -9.13
N THR A 527 14.10 -4.13 -9.76
CA THR A 527 13.80 -5.44 -9.17
C THR A 527 14.67 -6.50 -9.82
N GLY A 528 15.47 -7.22 -9.00
CA GLY A 528 16.29 -8.32 -9.49
C GLY A 528 15.60 -9.68 -9.48
N LEU A 529 14.48 -9.79 -8.77
CA LEU A 529 13.65 -10.98 -8.74
C LEU A 529 12.20 -10.63 -8.45
N ALA A 530 11.36 -10.71 -9.48
CA ALA A 530 9.91 -10.83 -9.35
C ALA A 530 9.54 -12.29 -9.61
N ARG A 531 8.81 -12.91 -8.67
CA ARG A 531 8.45 -14.34 -8.73
C ARG A 531 7.02 -14.51 -9.19
N LEU A 532 6.80 -15.18 -10.32
CA LEU A 532 5.47 -15.46 -10.84
C LEU A 532 4.66 -16.39 -9.94
N GLU A 533 5.33 -17.26 -9.18
CA GLU A 533 4.69 -18.21 -8.26
C GLU A 533 3.80 -17.52 -7.22
N PHE A 534 4.20 -16.35 -6.71
CA PHE A 534 3.37 -15.59 -5.78
C PHE A 534 2.09 -15.07 -6.45
N ILE A 535 2.22 -14.53 -7.67
CA ILE A 535 1.04 -14.07 -8.43
C ILE A 535 0.11 -15.25 -8.74
N ILE A 536 0.67 -16.38 -9.14
CA ILE A 536 -0.11 -17.58 -9.47
C ILE A 536 -0.82 -18.12 -8.23
N ASN A 537 -0.13 -18.20 -7.07
CA ASN A 537 -0.71 -18.71 -5.83
C ASN A 537 -1.79 -17.78 -5.25
N ASP A 538 -1.58 -16.46 -5.32
CA ASP A 538 -2.45 -15.52 -4.62
C ASP A 538 -3.62 -15.05 -5.49
N GLU A 539 -3.39 -14.82 -6.78
CA GLU A 539 -4.37 -14.19 -7.67
C GLU A 539 -5.03 -15.17 -8.65
N ILE A 540 -4.33 -16.21 -9.08
CA ILE A 540 -4.84 -17.20 -10.06
C ILE A 540 -5.32 -18.47 -9.38
N GLN A 541 -4.49 -19.08 -8.54
CA GLN A 541 -4.74 -20.28 -7.73
C GLN A 541 -5.01 -21.57 -8.52
N ILE A 542 -5.08 -21.50 -9.85
CA ILE A 542 -5.48 -22.60 -10.74
C ILE A 542 -4.27 -23.10 -11.53
N HIS A 543 -4.13 -24.43 -11.64
CA HIS A 543 -3.13 -25.01 -12.52
C HIS A 543 -3.41 -24.63 -13.99
N PRO A 544 -2.43 -24.10 -14.76
CA PRO A 544 -2.67 -23.57 -16.10
C PRO A 544 -3.31 -24.61 -17.04
N ASN A 545 -2.87 -25.88 -17.02
CA ASN A 545 -3.49 -26.93 -17.85
C ASN A 545 -4.96 -27.16 -17.50
N ALA A 546 -5.40 -26.91 -16.25
CA ALA A 546 -6.81 -27.05 -15.88
C ALA A 546 -7.70 -25.92 -16.46
N LEU A 547 -7.12 -24.81 -16.86
CA LEU A 547 -7.80 -23.75 -17.61
C LEU A 547 -7.83 -24.09 -19.10
N ILE A 548 -6.71 -24.56 -19.66
CA ILE A 548 -6.60 -24.98 -21.08
C ILE A 548 -7.58 -26.13 -21.36
N ASP A 549 -7.61 -27.13 -20.50
CA ASP A 549 -8.43 -28.34 -20.69
C ASP A 549 -9.82 -28.21 -20.04
N PHE A 550 -10.28 -27.00 -19.69
CA PHE A 550 -11.50 -26.83 -18.90
C PHE A 550 -12.72 -27.55 -19.50
N GLU A 551 -12.95 -27.46 -20.82
CA GLU A 551 -14.03 -28.15 -21.51
C GLU A 551 -13.84 -29.67 -21.49
N ALA A 552 -12.62 -30.16 -21.66
CA ALA A 552 -12.29 -31.58 -21.57
C ALA A 552 -12.53 -32.13 -20.15
N LEU A 553 -12.26 -31.34 -19.10
CA LEU A 553 -12.57 -31.71 -17.72
C LEU A 553 -14.07 -31.81 -17.45
N ILE A 554 -14.88 -30.94 -18.05
CA ILE A 554 -16.35 -31.03 -18.00
C ILE A 554 -16.81 -32.33 -18.67
N MET A 555 -16.32 -32.62 -19.86
CA MET A 555 -16.67 -33.88 -20.56
C MET A 555 -16.25 -35.11 -19.73
N ARG A 556 -15.06 -35.10 -19.13
CA ARG A 556 -14.59 -36.18 -18.23
C ARG A 556 -15.53 -36.36 -17.04
N TYR A 557 -15.96 -35.27 -16.43
CA TYR A 557 -16.92 -35.31 -15.32
C TYR A 557 -18.24 -35.94 -15.75
N ASP A 558 -18.80 -35.55 -16.89
CA ASP A 558 -20.07 -36.09 -17.40
C ASP A 558 -19.95 -37.59 -17.75
N ILE A 559 -18.85 -38.03 -18.33
CA ILE A 559 -18.54 -39.44 -18.62
C ILE A 559 -18.50 -40.25 -17.32
N LEU A 560 -17.82 -39.75 -16.29
CA LEU A 560 -17.75 -40.44 -14.98
C LEU A 560 -19.10 -40.55 -14.30
N ILE A 561 -19.94 -39.53 -14.37
CA ILE A 561 -21.32 -39.56 -13.90
C ILE A 561 -22.15 -40.61 -14.63
N GLU A 562 -22.05 -40.70 -15.95
CA GLU A 562 -22.75 -41.71 -16.73
C GLU A 562 -22.27 -43.14 -16.43
N GLN A 563 -20.97 -43.35 -16.31
CA GLN A 563 -20.39 -44.64 -15.93
C GLN A 563 -20.87 -45.05 -14.53
N ARG A 564 -20.90 -44.14 -13.59
CA ARG A 564 -21.44 -44.40 -12.25
C ARG A 564 -22.91 -44.80 -12.31
N LYS A 565 -23.75 -44.07 -13.06
CA LYS A 565 -25.19 -44.43 -13.23
C LYS A 565 -25.37 -45.83 -13.82
N ARG A 566 -24.55 -46.22 -14.80
CA ARG A 566 -24.57 -47.55 -15.41
C ARG A 566 -24.23 -48.63 -14.37
N ILE A 567 -23.22 -48.43 -13.54
CA ILE A 567 -22.82 -49.36 -12.47
C ILE A 567 -23.91 -49.43 -11.36
N GLU A 568 -24.51 -48.32 -10.95
CA GLU A 568 -25.62 -48.30 -10.01
C GLU A 568 -26.82 -49.09 -10.53
N ASN A 569 -27.11 -49.01 -11.84
CA ASN A 569 -28.17 -49.80 -12.46
C ASN A 569 -27.86 -51.33 -12.54
N ILE A 570 -26.60 -51.71 -12.62
CA ILE A 570 -26.11 -53.10 -12.63
C ILE A 570 -26.05 -53.66 -11.20
N LYS A 571 -25.80 -52.84 -10.19
CA LYS A 571 -25.64 -53.18 -8.77
C LYS A 571 -26.93 -53.58 -8.03
N LYS A 572 -27.99 -53.98 -8.69
CA LYS A 572 -29.10 -54.69 -8.05
C LYS A 572 -28.74 -56.10 -7.50
N SER A 573 -27.44 -56.48 -7.53
CA SER A 573 -26.88 -57.71 -6.94
C SER A 573 -25.74 -57.35 -5.97
N ASP A 574 -25.81 -57.94 -4.75
CA ASP A 574 -25.10 -57.68 -3.50
C ASP A 574 -23.56 -57.84 -3.45
N LEU A 575 -22.78 -57.45 -4.45
CA LEU A 575 -21.36 -57.85 -4.49
C LEU A 575 -20.31 -56.71 -4.64
N TYR A 576 -20.67 -55.43 -4.56
CA TYR A 576 -19.65 -54.38 -4.65
C TYR A 576 -19.71 -53.31 -3.54
N HIS A 577 -18.76 -53.37 -2.62
CA HIS A 577 -18.69 -52.47 -1.46
C HIS A 577 -17.88 -51.15 -1.67
N LYS A 578 -17.29 -50.89 -2.83
CA LYS A 578 -16.60 -49.62 -3.13
C LYS A 578 -17.00 -49.09 -4.52
N ASP A 579 -17.53 -47.88 -4.53
CA ASP A 579 -17.71 -47.10 -5.76
C ASP A 579 -16.35 -46.45 -6.13
N PRO A 580 -15.67 -46.97 -7.18
CA PRO A 580 -14.32 -46.49 -7.53
C PRO A 580 -14.29 -45.03 -8.04
N PHE A 581 -15.44 -44.48 -8.48
CA PHE A 581 -15.55 -43.17 -9.09
C PHE A 581 -15.99 -42.07 -8.14
N SER A 582 -16.55 -42.38 -6.99
CA SER A 582 -17.15 -41.38 -6.10
C SER A 582 -16.19 -40.30 -5.65
N GLN A 583 -14.95 -40.64 -5.30
CA GLN A 583 -13.94 -39.69 -4.85
C GLN A 583 -13.46 -38.78 -5.99
N GLU A 584 -13.21 -39.38 -7.15
CA GLU A 584 -12.77 -38.64 -8.34
C GLU A 584 -13.85 -37.67 -8.83
N ILE A 585 -15.10 -38.13 -8.93
CA ILE A 585 -16.26 -37.28 -9.28
C ILE A 585 -16.40 -36.12 -8.32
N LEU A 586 -16.30 -36.38 -7.00
CA LEU A 586 -16.40 -35.30 -6.00
C LEU A 586 -15.28 -34.27 -6.15
N LYS A 587 -14.03 -34.74 -6.27
CA LYS A 587 -12.85 -33.90 -6.41
C LYS A 587 -12.90 -33.08 -7.70
N LEU A 588 -13.27 -33.72 -8.83
CA LEU A 588 -13.41 -33.04 -10.11
C LEU A 588 -14.54 -31.98 -10.09
N LYS A 589 -15.68 -32.31 -9.46
CA LYS A 589 -16.76 -31.34 -9.28
C LYS A 589 -16.30 -30.12 -8.49
N GLN A 590 -15.63 -30.32 -7.36
CA GLN A 590 -15.09 -29.23 -6.55
C GLN A 590 -14.09 -28.36 -7.33
N THR A 591 -13.24 -29.00 -8.14
CA THR A 591 -12.28 -28.32 -9.03
C THR A 591 -13.02 -27.44 -10.04
N LEU A 592 -13.99 -28.00 -10.79
CA LEU A 592 -14.76 -27.26 -11.79
C LEU A 592 -15.56 -26.09 -11.18
N ASP A 593 -16.17 -26.31 -10.01
CA ASP A 593 -16.95 -25.26 -9.32
C ASP A 593 -16.04 -24.10 -8.87
N LYS A 594 -14.85 -24.40 -8.35
CA LYS A 594 -13.85 -23.38 -7.98
C LYS A 594 -13.33 -22.62 -9.20
N ILE A 595 -13.00 -23.32 -10.31
CA ILE A 595 -12.57 -22.68 -11.56
C ILE A 595 -13.66 -21.70 -12.03
N ARG A 596 -14.93 -22.13 -12.11
CA ARG A 596 -16.03 -21.25 -12.49
C ARG A 596 -16.16 -20.03 -11.60
N GLN A 597 -15.99 -20.21 -10.30
CA GLN A 597 -16.07 -19.11 -9.32
C GLN A 597 -14.95 -18.08 -9.52
N LEU A 598 -13.69 -18.53 -9.67
CA LEU A 598 -12.54 -17.62 -9.83
C LEU A 598 -12.51 -16.93 -11.19
N THR A 599 -13.03 -17.60 -12.22
CA THR A 599 -13.05 -17.06 -13.60
C THR A 599 -14.36 -16.36 -13.96
N ILE A 600 -15.12 -15.86 -12.95
CA ILE A 600 -16.34 -15.08 -13.22
C ILE A 600 -15.98 -13.85 -14.07
N GLY A 601 -16.74 -13.66 -15.16
CA GLY A 601 -16.53 -12.54 -16.09
C GLY A 601 -15.64 -12.88 -17.27
N TYR A 602 -14.97 -14.03 -17.28
CA TYR A 602 -14.15 -14.53 -18.38
C TYR A 602 -14.87 -15.66 -19.12
N GLU A 603 -15.14 -15.48 -20.42
CA GLU A 603 -15.60 -16.54 -21.30
C GLU A 603 -14.44 -17.52 -21.61
N ASP A 604 -13.30 -16.95 -22.00
CA ASP A 604 -12.05 -17.68 -22.22
C ASP A 604 -11.29 -17.82 -20.88
N LYS A 605 -11.01 -19.06 -20.50
CA LYS A 605 -10.31 -19.38 -19.23
C LYS A 605 -8.80 -19.17 -19.31
N GLU A 606 -8.23 -19.30 -20.51
CA GLU A 606 -6.82 -19.00 -20.75
C GLU A 606 -6.57 -17.49 -20.62
N GLU A 607 -7.48 -16.65 -21.15
CA GLU A 607 -7.35 -15.19 -21.03
C GLU A 607 -7.41 -14.71 -19.57
N PHE A 608 -8.19 -15.39 -18.71
CA PHE A 608 -8.14 -15.13 -17.26
C PHE A 608 -6.72 -15.28 -16.68
N TYR A 609 -6.02 -16.37 -17.05
CA TYR A 609 -4.66 -16.61 -16.60
C TYR A 609 -3.70 -15.51 -17.11
N VAL A 610 -3.78 -15.24 -18.41
CA VAL A 610 -2.94 -14.23 -19.07
C VAL A 610 -3.15 -12.86 -18.47
N ASP A 611 -4.40 -12.45 -18.23
CA ASP A 611 -4.72 -11.13 -17.67
C ASP A 611 -4.22 -10.99 -16.25
N LYS A 612 -4.55 -11.94 -15.37
CA LYS A 612 -4.16 -11.85 -13.95
C LYS A 612 -2.64 -11.86 -13.79
N LEU A 613 -1.96 -12.69 -14.58
CA LEU A 613 -0.50 -12.71 -14.56
C LEU A 613 0.11 -11.42 -15.11
N ALA A 614 -0.44 -10.89 -16.23
CA ALA A 614 0.01 -9.63 -16.82
C ALA A 614 -0.23 -8.45 -15.86
N GLU A 615 -1.38 -8.37 -15.18
CA GLU A 615 -1.70 -7.35 -14.17
C GLU A 615 -0.70 -7.37 -13.01
N GLY A 616 -0.37 -8.56 -12.49
CA GLY A 616 0.61 -8.71 -11.42
C GLY A 616 2.01 -8.27 -11.84
N ILE A 617 2.49 -8.74 -12.99
CA ILE A 617 3.79 -8.36 -13.57
C ILE A 617 3.84 -6.85 -13.81
N ALA A 618 2.81 -6.29 -14.42
CA ALA A 618 2.74 -4.86 -14.74
C ALA A 618 2.75 -3.98 -13.49
N THR A 619 2.07 -4.40 -12.43
CA THR A 619 2.07 -3.68 -11.16
C THR A 619 3.47 -3.64 -10.54
N ILE A 620 4.21 -4.76 -10.57
CA ILE A 620 5.60 -4.82 -10.08
C ILE A 620 6.49 -3.93 -10.94
N ALA A 621 6.39 -4.03 -12.27
CA ALA A 621 7.20 -3.26 -13.20
C ALA A 621 6.96 -1.75 -13.08
N ALA A 622 5.69 -1.33 -12.92
CA ALA A 622 5.31 0.06 -12.68
C ALA A 622 5.84 0.57 -11.33
N GLY A 623 5.87 -0.29 -10.30
CA GLY A 623 6.38 0.03 -8.98
C GLY A 623 7.83 0.51 -8.99
N VAL A 624 8.67 -0.12 -9.83
CA VAL A 624 10.10 0.22 -9.96
C VAL A 624 10.42 1.11 -11.14
N TRP A 625 9.41 1.50 -11.94
CA TRP A 625 9.61 2.27 -13.16
C TRP A 625 10.27 3.62 -12.88
N LYS A 626 11.46 3.84 -13.41
CA LYS A 626 12.17 5.12 -13.44
C LYS A 626 13.33 5.06 -14.42
N GLU A 627 13.75 6.24 -14.90
CA GLU A 627 14.99 6.40 -15.65
C GLU A 627 16.18 6.52 -14.68
N LEU A 628 17.20 5.73 -14.94
CA LEU A 628 18.49 5.79 -14.23
C LEU A 628 19.47 6.58 -15.09
N ASP A 629 20.03 7.65 -14.53
CA ASP A 629 21.05 8.51 -15.18
C ASP A 629 20.65 9.04 -16.58
N GLY A 630 19.35 9.15 -16.84
CA GLY A 630 18.77 9.73 -18.06
C GLY A 630 18.93 8.87 -19.32
N LYS A 631 19.22 7.57 -19.19
CA LYS A 631 19.39 6.64 -20.32
C LYS A 631 18.80 5.25 -20.11
N ASP A 632 19.02 4.64 -18.95
CA ASP A 632 18.60 3.27 -18.68
C ASP A 632 17.31 3.26 -17.86
N LEU A 633 16.40 2.34 -18.20
CA LEU A 633 15.25 2.05 -17.34
C LEU A 633 15.67 1.16 -16.17
N ALA A 634 15.06 1.39 -15.01
CA ALA A 634 15.17 0.49 -13.87
C ALA A 634 14.63 -0.90 -14.24
N GLU A 635 15.48 -1.90 -14.18
CA GLU A 635 15.14 -3.26 -14.64
C GLU A 635 14.10 -3.92 -13.71
N CYS A 636 13.13 -4.61 -14.28
CA CYS A 636 12.22 -5.52 -13.61
C CYS A 636 12.47 -6.94 -14.10
N VAL A 637 13.32 -7.68 -13.38
CA VAL A 637 13.66 -9.06 -13.76
C VAL A 637 12.57 -10.00 -13.24
N VAL A 638 11.81 -10.58 -14.17
CA VAL A 638 10.66 -11.45 -13.90
C VAL A 638 11.08 -12.90 -14.13
N ARG A 639 11.20 -13.66 -13.05
CA ARG A 639 11.48 -15.08 -13.14
C ARG A 639 10.21 -15.83 -13.61
N LEU A 640 10.33 -16.56 -14.71
CA LEU A 640 9.32 -17.51 -15.16
C LEU A 640 9.04 -18.54 -14.05
N SER A 641 7.86 -19.14 -14.05
CA SER A 641 7.40 -19.98 -12.93
C SER A 641 8.32 -21.17 -12.68
N ASP A 642 8.80 -21.32 -11.45
CA ASP A 642 9.73 -22.38 -11.03
C ASP A 642 9.10 -23.28 -9.94
N PHE A 643 7.83 -23.58 -10.12
CA PHE A 643 7.16 -24.54 -9.25
C PHE A 643 7.71 -25.95 -9.42
N LYS A 644 7.89 -26.61 -8.30
CA LYS A 644 8.13 -28.05 -8.26
C LYS A 644 6.82 -28.81 -8.52
N THR A 645 6.91 -30.06 -8.87
CA THR A 645 5.76 -30.95 -9.12
C THR A 645 4.76 -30.96 -7.97
N ASN A 646 5.25 -31.08 -6.72
CA ASN A 646 4.39 -31.04 -5.54
C ASN A 646 3.72 -29.66 -5.29
N GLU A 647 4.35 -28.56 -5.72
CA GLU A 647 3.79 -27.22 -5.61
C GLU A 647 2.69 -27.00 -6.67
N TYR A 648 2.93 -27.41 -7.93
CA TYR A 648 1.88 -27.42 -8.95
C TYR A 648 0.69 -28.31 -8.61
N ALA A 649 0.95 -29.48 -7.99
CA ALA A 649 -0.10 -30.40 -7.55
C ALA A 649 -1.08 -29.78 -6.53
N ASN A 650 -0.63 -28.77 -5.76
CA ASN A 650 -1.45 -28.05 -4.78
C ASN A 650 -2.38 -27.01 -5.41
N LEU A 651 -2.12 -26.56 -6.62
CA LEU A 651 -3.02 -25.65 -7.33
C LEU A 651 -4.35 -26.35 -7.67
N ILE A 652 -5.41 -25.56 -7.83
CA ILE A 652 -6.74 -26.07 -8.22
C ILE A 652 -6.63 -26.81 -9.55
N GLY A 653 -6.95 -28.09 -9.54
CA GLY A 653 -6.83 -28.99 -10.70
C GLY A 653 -5.45 -29.61 -10.87
N GLY A 654 -4.40 -29.19 -10.16
CA GLY A 654 -3.04 -29.71 -10.30
C GLY A 654 -2.91 -31.24 -10.09
N TRP A 655 -3.70 -31.78 -9.18
CA TRP A 655 -3.77 -33.21 -8.92
C TRP A 655 -4.10 -34.12 -10.17
N ILE A 656 -4.55 -33.50 -11.25
CA ILE A 656 -4.89 -34.19 -12.50
C ILE A 656 -3.66 -34.34 -13.40
N TYR A 657 -2.72 -33.40 -13.31
CA TYR A 657 -1.60 -33.25 -14.25
C TYR A 657 -0.24 -33.59 -13.64
N GLU A 658 -0.16 -33.60 -12.30
CA GLU A 658 1.11 -33.76 -11.60
C GLU A 658 1.19 -35.13 -10.94
N GLU A 659 2.31 -35.84 -11.18
CA GLU A 659 2.62 -37.11 -10.56
C GLU A 659 3.50 -36.95 -9.32
N ASP A 660 3.46 -37.94 -8.41
CA ASP A 660 4.37 -37.96 -7.26
C ASP A 660 5.82 -38.17 -7.74
N GLU A 661 6.68 -37.23 -7.44
CA GLU A 661 8.09 -37.25 -7.82
C GLU A 661 8.98 -37.53 -6.61
N HIS A 662 9.94 -38.48 -6.75
CA HIS A 662 10.82 -38.86 -5.64
C HIS A 662 11.73 -37.72 -5.13
N ASN A 663 12.16 -36.84 -6.04
CA ASN A 663 12.99 -35.70 -5.70
C ASN A 663 12.56 -34.44 -6.50
N PRO A 664 11.53 -33.74 -6.08
CA PRO A 664 11.04 -32.55 -6.79
C PRO A 664 12.09 -31.44 -6.93
N MET A 665 13.10 -31.39 -6.06
CA MET A 665 14.16 -30.38 -6.13
C MET A 665 15.01 -30.50 -7.40
N MET A 666 15.30 -31.70 -7.84
CA MET A 666 16.10 -31.99 -9.05
C MET A 666 15.26 -32.52 -10.21
N GLY A 667 13.96 -32.58 -10.04
CA GLY A 667 13.02 -33.19 -10.92
C GLY A 667 12.53 -32.33 -12.08
N PHE A 668 11.25 -32.47 -12.42
CA PHE A 668 10.58 -31.80 -13.53
C PHE A 668 10.18 -30.38 -13.16
N ARG A 669 11.13 -29.43 -13.27
CA ARG A 669 10.94 -28.00 -12.93
C ARG A 669 11.71 -27.08 -13.91
N GLY A 670 11.30 -25.81 -13.97
CA GLY A 670 11.94 -24.76 -14.75
C GLY A 670 11.98 -25.06 -16.24
N ALA A 671 13.12 -24.80 -16.87
CA ALA A 671 13.32 -24.87 -18.31
C ALA A 671 12.87 -26.20 -18.95
N SER A 672 13.19 -27.35 -18.35
CA SER A 672 12.80 -28.67 -18.88
C SER A 672 11.28 -28.88 -18.93
N ARG A 673 10.54 -28.21 -18.03
CA ARG A 673 9.08 -28.23 -18.04
C ARG A 673 8.52 -27.46 -19.23
N TYR A 674 9.13 -26.32 -19.55
CA TYR A 674 8.65 -25.42 -20.61
C TYR A 674 8.79 -26.00 -22.02
N VAL A 675 9.83 -26.79 -22.25
CA VAL A 675 10.04 -27.48 -23.56
C VAL A 675 9.29 -28.80 -23.66
N SER A 676 8.69 -29.30 -22.60
CA SER A 676 7.91 -30.53 -22.58
C SER A 676 6.56 -30.35 -23.25
N ASN A 677 6.13 -31.35 -24.03
CA ASN A 677 4.80 -31.39 -24.63
C ASN A 677 3.67 -31.28 -23.59
N ASP A 678 3.89 -31.77 -22.36
CA ASP A 678 2.88 -31.77 -21.30
C ASP A 678 2.64 -30.41 -20.68
N PHE A 679 3.57 -29.45 -20.85
CA PHE A 679 3.51 -28.15 -20.21
C PHE A 679 3.71 -26.94 -21.15
N GLN A 680 4.17 -27.14 -22.36
CA GLN A 680 4.50 -26.07 -23.32
C GLN A 680 3.32 -25.10 -23.56
N ASN A 681 2.10 -25.61 -23.65
CA ASN A 681 0.91 -24.74 -23.78
C ASN A 681 0.68 -23.85 -22.56
N ALA A 682 0.93 -24.38 -21.37
CA ALA A 682 0.88 -23.61 -20.12
C ALA A 682 1.98 -22.54 -20.07
N PHE A 683 3.18 -22.85 -20.52
CA PHE A 683 4.27 -21.87 -20.65
C PHE A 683 3.95 -20.75 -21.64
N ILE A 684 3.27 -21.05 -22.75
CA ILE A 684 2.82 -20.03 -23.71
C ILE A 684 1.90 -18.99 -23.03
N LEU A 685 1.05 -19.38 -22.06
CA LEU A 685 0.23 -18.42 -21.31
C LEU A 685 1.08 -17.42 -20.51
N GLU A 686 2.19 -17.88 -19.90
CA GLU A 686 3.13 -16.98 -19.20
C GLU A 686 3.78 -16.00 -20.18
N LEU A 687 4.19 -16.47 -21.37
CA LEU A 687 4.79 -15.61 -22.40
C LEU A 687 3.80 -14.57 -22.91
N ARG A 688 2.55 -14.95 -23.14
CA ARG A 688 1.47 -14.03 -23.53
C ARG A 688 1.23 -12.97 -22.46
N ALA A 689 1.30 -13.32 -21.18
CA ALA A 689 1.16 -12.37 -20.10
C ALA A 689 2.31 -11.34 -20.05
N ILE A 690 3.55 -11.80 -20.22
CA ILE A 690 4.73 -10.92 -20.32
C ILE A 690 4.61 -9.99 -21.53
N LYS A 691 4.23 -10.53 -22.69
CA LYS A 691 4.01 -9.74 -23.92
C LYS A 691 2.97 -8.66 -23.69
N LYS A 692 1.81 -9.04 -23.13
CA LYS A 692 0.71 -8.12 -22.82
C LYS A 692 1.15 -6.98 -21.89
N ALA A 693 1.87 -7.29 -20.81
CA ALA A 693 2.40 -6.27 -19.90
C ALA A 693 3.41 -5.32 -20.60
N ARG A 694 4.25 -5.83 -21.48
CA ARG A 694 5.16 -5.01 -22.30
C ARG A 694 4.43 -4.14 -23.32
N GLU A 695 3.34 -4.63 -23.92
CA GLU A 695 2.46 -3.87 -24.82
C GLU A 695 1.72 -2.74 -24.08
N TRP A 696 1.50 -2.86 -22.78
CA TRP A 696 1.03 -1.75 -21.92
C TRP A 696 2.07 -0.66 -21.67
N GLY A 697 3.28 -0.80 -22.24
CA GLY A 697 4.35 0.19 -22.20
C GLY A 697 5.44 -0.11 -21.17
N LEU A 698 5.36 -1.20 -20.43
CA LEU A 698 6.32 -1.58 -19.40
C LEU A 698 7.55 -2.29 -20.01
N LYS A 699 8.35 -1.53 -20.76
CA LYS A 699 9.52 -2.04 -21.48
C LYS A 699 10.68 -2.46 -20.56
N ASN A 700 10.62 -2.14 -19.28
CA ASN A 700 11.59 -2.53 -18.26
C ASN A 700 11.47 -3.99 -17.79
N ILE A 701 10.48 -4.74 -18.27
CA ILE A 701 10.29 -6.16 -17.94
C ILE A 701 11.33 -6.99 -18.67
N ILE A 702 12.10 -7.80 -17.92
CA ILE A 702 13.12 -8.73 -18.42
C ILE A 702 12.76 -10.14 -17.95
N PRO A 703 12.30 -11.02 -18.83
CA PRO A 703 12.07 -12.43 -18.48
C PRO A 703 13.38 -13.12 -18.07
N MET A 704 13.30 -13.97 -17.05
CA MET A 704 14.43 -14.78 -16.59
C MET A 704 14.04 -16.25 -16.53
N VAL A 705 14.80 -17.09 -17.24
CA VAL A 705 14.59 -18.53 -17.33
C VAL A 705 15.22 -19.23 -16.12
N PRO A 706 14.43 -19.88 -15.24
CA PRO A 706 14.93 -20.63 -14.10
C PRO A 706 15.36 -22.04 -14.47
N PHE A 707 16.24 -22.62 -13.71
CA PHE A 707 16.65 -24.01 -13.72
C PHE A 707 16.95 -24.58 -15.12
N CYS A 708 17.66 -23.78 -15.94
CA CYS A 708 18.05 -24.14 -17.30
C CYS A 708 19.31 -25.01 -17.27
N ARG A 709 19.17 -26.30 -17.62
CA ARG A 709 20.22 -27.31 -17.42
C ARG A 709 21.29 -27.31 -18.49
N SER A 710 20.90 -26.98 -19.72
CA SER A 710 21.85 -26.92 -20.84
C SER A 710 21.65 -25.68 -21.72
N PRO A 711 22.69 -25.27 -22.48
CA PRO A 711 22.54 -24.18 -23.45
C PRO A 711 21.51 -24.48 -24.54
N GLU A 712 21.40 -25.76 -24.96
CA GLU A 712 20.46 -26.23 -25.98
C GLU A 712 19.02 -26.05 -25.50
N GLU A 713 18.71 -26.46 -24.28
CA GLU A 713 17.41 -26.23 -23.62
C GLU A 713 17.07 -24.73 -23.59
N GLY A 714 18.07 -23.89 -23.27
CA GLY A 714 17.93 -22.44 -23.34
C GLY A 714 17.60 -21.93 -24.73
N GLY A 715 18.26 -22.51 -25.77
CA GLY A 715 18.01 -22.20 -27.16
C GLY A 715 16.56 -22.52 -27.59
N GLU A 716 16.02 -23.67 -27.19
CA GLU A 716 14.62 -24.05 -27.46
C GLU A 716 13.63 -23.08 -26.83
N ILE A 717 13.87 -22.64 -25.57
CA ILE A 717 13.02 -21.65 -24.88
C ILE A 717 13.02 -20.35 -25.67
N ILE A 718 14.18 -19.85 -26.07
CA ILE A 718 14.26 -18.63 -26.89
C ILE A 718 13.44 -18.77 -28.18
N GLN A 719 13.50 -19.92 -28.85
CA GLN A 719 12.68 -20.16 -30.05
C GLN A 719 11.18 -20.15 -29.77
N ILE A 720 10.73 -20.71 -28.63
CA ILE A 720 9.33 -20.66 -28.21
C ILE A 720 8.93 -19.20 -27.91
N MET A 721 9.77 -18.44 -27.24
CA MET A 721 9.52 -17.01 -26.99
C MET A 721 9.40 -16.21 -28.29
N GLU A 722 10.28 -16.45 -29.25
CA GLU A 722 10.25 -15.79 -30.54
C GLU A 722 8.97 -16.14 -31.32
N SER A 723 8.50 -17.41 -31.27
CA SER A 723 7.24 -17.82 -31.90
C SER A 723 6.02 -17.12 -31.34
N GLU A 724 6.04 -16.72 -30.06
CA GLU A 724 5.02 -15.93 -29.41
C GLU A 724 5.22 -14.40 -29.59
N GLY A 725 6.25 -13.98 -30.33
CA GLY A 725 6.54 -12.59 -30.66
C GLY A 725 7.31 -11.85 -29.58
N LEU A 726 7.96 -12.57 -28.66
CA LEU A 726 8.94 -12.03 -27.71
C LEU A 726 10.36 -12.22 -28.30
N ILE A 727 10.70 -11.35 -29.25
CA ILE A 727 11.97 -11.43 -29.99
C ILE A 727 13.06 -10.69 -29.24
N ARG A 728 14.11 -11.41 -28.85
CA ARG A 728 15.25 -10.84 -28.13
C ARG A 728 15.93 -9.74 -28.97
N GLY A 729 16.14 -8.57 -28.34
CA GLY A 729 16.71 -7.38 -28.97
C GLY A 729 15.67 -6.47 -29.65
N GLU A 730 14.45 -6.94 -29.91
CA GLU A 730 13.36 -6.07 -30.39
C GLU A 730 12.68 -5.35 -29.20
N ASP A 731 12.28 -4.10 -29.38
CA ASP A 731 11.66 -3.29 -28.33
C ASP A 731 12.46 -3.30 -27.01
N ASP A 732 13.78 -3.34 -27.07
CA ASP A 732 14.72 -3.43 -25.93
C ASP A 732 14.51 -4.69 -25.06
N LEU A 733 13.90 -5.75 -25.60
CA LEU A 733 13.71 -7.01 -24.89
C LEU A 733 15.05 -7.70 -24.64
N LYS A 734 15.36 -7.88 -23.37
CA LYS A 734 16.44 -8.74 -22.89
C LYS A 734 15.84 -10.00 -22.27
N VAL A 735 16.59 -11.09 -22.31
CA VAL A 735 16.23 -12.35 -21.64
C VAL A 735 17.41 -12.80 -20.79
N TYR A 736 17.19 -13.02 -19.50
CA TYR A 736 18.21 -13.51 -18.57
C TYR A 736 18.03 -15.01 -18.30
N VAL A 737 19.09 -15.65 -17.85
CA VAL A 737 19.05 -17.01 -17.31
C VAL A 737 19.45 -16.98 -15.83
N MET A 738 18.77 -17.79 -15.01
CA MET A 738 19.13 -17.96 -13.62
C MET A 738 20.32 -18.90 -13.50
N ALA A 739 21.43 -18.40 -12.97
CA ALA A 739 22.63 -19.19 -12.73
C ALA A 739 22.55 -19.86 -11.37
N GLU A 740 22.00 -21.05 -11.34
CA GLU A 740 21.69 -21.79 -10.11
C GLU A 740 22.04 -23.28 -10.20
N ILE A 741 22.58 -23.70 -11.34
CA ILE A 741 23.04 -25.05 -11.60
C ILE A 741 24.54 -24.99 -11.96
N PRO A 742 25.37 -25.94 -11.51
CA PRO A 742 26.81 -25.95 -11.86
C PRO A 742 27.10 -25.87 -13.37
N SER A 743 26.24 -26.44 -14.22
CA SER A 743 26.40 -26.33 -15.69
C SER A 743 26.34 -24.89 -16.19
N ASN A 744 25.57 -23.98 -15.54
CA ASN A 744 25.50 -22.56 -15.90
C ASN A 744 26.86 -21.86 -15.71
N ILE A 745 27.65 -22.32 -14.73
CA ILE A 745 28.98 -21.80 -14.47
C ILE A 745 30.02 -22.40 -15.42
N ILE A 746 29.99 -23.74 -15.59
CA ILE A 746 30.95 -24.48 -16.40
C ILE A 746 30.83 -24.12 -17.88
N CYS A 747 29.61 -23.94 -18.38
CA CYS A 747 29.30 -23.65 -19.77
C CYS A 747 28.83 -22.20 -19.98
N ALA A 748 29.25 -21.25 -19.13
CA ALA A 748 28.77 -19.87 -19.14
C ALA A 748 28.93 -19.19 -20.51
N ASP A 749 30.04 -19.47 -21.21
CA ASP A 749 30.33 -18.99 -22.56
C ASP A 749 29.30 -19.45 -23.62
N LEU A 750 28.76 -20.66 -23.46
CA LEU A 750 27.73 -21.20 -24.36
C LEU A 750 26.36 -20.59 -24.05
N PHE A 751 26.02 -20.37 -22.76
CA PHE A 751 24.79 -19.67 -22.37
C PHE A 751 24.78 -18.22 -22.85
N CYS A 752 25.93 -17.53 -22.90
CA CYS A 752 26.04 -16.17 -23.43
C CYS A 752 25.55 -16.00 -24.88
N LYS A 753 25.45 -17.09 -25.66
CA LYS A 753 24.90 -17.04 -27.03
C LYS A 753 23.38 -16.78 -27.02
N TYR A 754 22.68 -17.32 -26.06
CA TYR A 754 21.23 -17.32 -25.98
C TYR A 754 20.66 -16.25 -25.06
N PHE A 755 21.42 -15.82 -24.04
CA PHE A 755 20.95 -14.92 -23.00
C PHE A 755 21.71 -13.59 -22.97
N ASP A 756 21.07 -12.54 -22.46
CA ASP A 756 21.64 -11.19 -22.36
C ASP A 756 22.24 -10.92 -20.99
N GLY A 757 22.06 -11.83 -20.05
CA GLY A 757 22.62 -11.74 -18.70
C GLY A 757 22.31 -12.95 -17.84
N PHE A 758 22.93 -12.95 -16.68
CA PHE A 758 22.77 -13.97 -15.65
C PHE A 758 22.25 -13.33 -14.37
N SER A 759 21.39 -14.03 -13.65
CA SER A 759 21.04 -13.72 -12.28
C SER A 759 21.33 -14.93 -11.40
N ILE A 760 22.18 -14.73 -10.40
CA ILE A 760 22.67 -15.84 -9.57
C ILE A 760 21.59 -16.24 -8.57
N GLY A 761 21.11 -17.48 -8.65
CA GLY A 761 20.28 -18.16 -7.66
C GLY A 761 21.16 -18.87 -6.63
N SER A 762 21.72 -18.12 -5.67
CA SER A 762 22.78 -18.61 -4.75
C SER A 762 22.36 -19.81 -3.88
N ASN A 763 21.04 -19.93 -3.59
CA ASN A 763 20.55 -21.01 -2.74
C ASN A 763 20.61 -22.36 -3.45
N ASP A 764 20.03 -22.46 -4.66
CA ASP A 764 20.01 -23.69 -5.45
C ASP A 764 21.42 -24.01 -5.95
N LEU A 765 22.20 -22.98 -6.33
CA LEU A 765 23.60 -23.18 -6.71
C LEU A 765 24.41 -23.83 -5.57
N THR A 766 24.28 -23.33 -4.34
CA THR A 766 24.99 -23.88 -3.18
C THR A 766 24.59 -25.33 -2.92
N GLN A 767 23.27 -25.59 -2.95
CA GLN A 767 22.71 -26.93 -2.76
C GLN A 767 23.28 -27.93 -3.80
N LEU A 768 23.32 -27.54 -5.06
CA LEU A 768 23.76 -28.42 -6.15
C LEU A 768 25.29 -28.56 -6.27
N VAL A 769 26.05 -27.52 -5.91
CA VAL A 769 27.52 -27.60 -5.85
C VAL A 769 27.97 -28.55 -4.76
N TYR A 770 27.32 -28.54 -3.60
CA TYR A 770 27.65 -29.43 -2.48
C TYR A 770 26.89 -30.75 -2.48
N GLY A 771 25.83 -30.89 -3.29
CA GLY A 771 24.93 -32.04 -3.27
C GLY A 771 24.21 -32.20 -1.93
N VAL A 772 23.79 -31.09 -1.31
CA VAL A 772 23.17 -31.04 0.01
C VAL A 772 21.75 -30.50 -0.10
N ASP A 773 20.78 -31.24 0.42
CA ASP A 773 19.44 -30.70 0.58
C ASP A 773 19.39 -29.77 1.80
N ARG A 774 19.05 -28.51 1.59
CA ARG A 774 19.00 -27.48 2.65
C ARG A 774 17.83 -27.65 3.60
N ASP A 775 16.78 -28.36 3.16
CA ASP A 775 15.57 -28.55 3.94
C ASP A 775 15.62 -29.86 4.75
N GLU A 776 16.67 -30.70 4.55
CA GLU A 776 16.86 -31.95 5.30
C GLU A 776 17.44 -31.66 6.69
N ALA A 777 16.59 -31.79 7.72
CA ALA A 777 16.91 -31.44 9.12
C ALA A 777 18.20 -32.08 9.65
N LYS A 778 18.55 -33.29 9.20
CA LYS A 778 19.79 -33.97 9.61
C LYS A 778 21.04 -33.40 8.97
N LEU A 779 20.93 -32.82 7.79
CA LEU A 779 22.07 -32.24 7.06
C LEU A 779 22.37 -30.81 7.50
N ILE A 780 21.39 -30.04 7.99
CA ILE A 780 21.58 -28.64 8.41
C ILE A 780 22.74 -28.46 9.42
N PRO A 781 22.84 -29.22 10.53
CA PRO A 781 23.95 -29.09 11.48
C PRO A 781 25.28 -29.44 10.84
N ILE A 782 25.32 -30.44 9.97
CA ILE A 782 26.53 -30.91 9.27
C ILE A 782 26.96 -29.83 8.29
N ALA A 783 26.06 -29.29 7.49
CA ALA A 783 26.32 -28.21 6.55
C ALA A 783 26.93 -26.98 7.23
N LYS A 784 26.40 -26.60 8.40
CA LYS A 784 26.95 -25.51 9.22
C LYS A 784 28.36 -25.84 9.73
N SER A 785 28.60 -27.06 10.22
CA SER A 785 29.91 -27.49 10.75
C SER A 785 31.00 -27.48 9.69
N TYR A 786 30.68 -27.84 8.45
CA TYR A 786 31.64 -27.86 7.33
C TYR A 786 31.56 -26.65 6.40
N SER A 787 30.81 -25.61 6.78
CA SER A 787 30.70 -24.36 6.01
C SER A 787 30.17 -24.57 4.56
N TYR A 788 29.19 -25.47 4.36
CA TYR A 788 28.47 -25.61 3.10
C TYR A 788 27.47 -24.44 2.95
N THR A 789 28.03 -23.23 2.82
CA THR A 789 27.26 -22.00 2.79
C THR A 789 27.44 -21.27 1.47
N THR A 790 26.55 -20.35 1.18
CA THR A 790 26.65 -19.46 0.01
C THR A 790 27.92 -18.61 -0.01
N ASN A 791 28.54 -18.35 1.14
CA ASN A 791 29.81 -17.61 1.26
C ASN A 791 31.03 -18.53 1.35
N SER A 792 30.93 -19.78 0.91
CA SER A 792 32.03 -20.73 0.91
C SER A 792 33.01 -20.51 -0.24
N GLU A 793 34.24 -21.03 -0.10
CA GLU A 793 35.28 -20.92 -1.13
C GLU A 793 34.85 -21.53 -2.49
N ALA A 794 34.11 -22.64 -2.47
CA ALA A 794 33.65 -23.27 -3.72
C ALA A 794 32.68 -22.36 -4.48
N ILE A 795 31.74 -21.73 -3.76
CA ILE A 795 30.77 -20.81 -4.35
C ILE A 795 31.49 -19.53 -4.81
N ARG A 796 32.37 -18.95 -4.01
CA ARG A 796 33.14 -17.76 -4.42
C ARG A 796 33.92 -18.01 -5.71
N ARG A 797 34.62 -19.14 -5.86
CA ARG A 797 35.31 -19.49 -7.13
C ARG A 797 34.37 -19.65 -8.31
N ALA A 798 33.23 -20.30 -8.10
CA ALA A 798 32.24 -20.46 -9.13
C ALA A 798 31.70 -19.10 -9.62
N LEU A 799 31.39 -18.20 -8.69
CA LEU A 799 30.87 -16.87 -9.03
C LEU A 799 31.92 -15.98 -9.69
N SER A 800 33.19 -15.98 -9.19
CA SER A 800 34.28 -15.26 -9.85
C SER A 800 34.45 -15.74 -11.30
N GLN A 801 34.37 -17.07 -11.54
CA GLN A 801 34.44 -17.61 -12.89
C GLN A 801 33.28 -17.12 -13.75
N LEU A 802 32.03 -17.17 -13.25
CA LEU A 802 30.83 -16.75 -13.97
C LEU A 802 30.94 -15.27 -14.38
N ILE A 803 31.22 -14.38 -13.42
CA ILE A 803 31.33 -12.93 -13.66
C ILE A 803 32.38 -12.65 -14.73
N LYS A 804 33.56 -13.23 -14.58
CA LYS A 804 34.66 -13.06 -15.52
C LYS A 804 34.29 -13.52 -16.95
N VAL A 805 33.67 -14.70 -17.08
CA VAL A 805 33.29 -15.24 -18.40
C VAL A 805 32.19 -14.41 -19.01
N ALA A 806 31.14 -14.09 -18.27
CA ALA A 806 30.02 -13.28 -18.77
C ALA A 806 30.49 -11.91 -19.29
N HIS A 807 31.36 -11.23 -18.54
CA HIS A 807 31.90 -9.93 -18.95
C HIS A 807 32.78 -10.02 -20.21
N GLN A 808 33.48 -11.15 -20.47
CA GLN A 808 34.17 -11.37 -21.73
C GLN A 808 33.24 -11.38 -22.96
N TYR A 809 31.95 -11.66 -22.74
CA TYR A 809 30.91 -11.69 -23.76
C TYR A 809 29.95 -10.50 -23.68
N ASP A 810 30.33 -9.42 -22.95
CA ASP A 810 29.49 -8.23 -22.69
C ASP A 810 28.12 -8.57 -22.10
N LYS A 811 28.07 -9.59 -21.21
CA LYS A 811 26.83 -10.00 -20.54
C LYS A 811 26.83 -9.56 -19.09
N LYS A 812 25.66 -9.06 -18.64
CA LYS A 812 25.46 -8.63 -17.25
C LYS A 812 25.37 -9.84 -16.30
N VAL A 813 25.83 -9.65 -15.08
CA VAL A 813 25.69 -10.62 -13.99
C VAL A 813 25.08 -9.91 -12.77
N GLY A 814 23.93 -10.37 -12.33
CA GLY A 814 23.30 -9.97 -11.08
C GLY A 814 23.19 -11.13 -10.11
N ILE A 815 22.82 -10.84 -8.88
CA ILE A 815 22.45 -11.83 -7.88
C ILE A 815 21.09 -11.49 -7.28
N CYS A 816 20.23 -12.50 -7.11
CA CYS A 816 18.91 -12.35 -6.53
C CYS A 816 18.67 -13.29 -5.32
N GLY A 817 19.67 -14.04 -4.92
CA GLY A 817 19.62 -14.87 -3.72
C GLY A 817 19.63 -14.06 -2.43
N GLN A 818 19.28 -14.67 -1.31
CA GLN A 818 19.18 -13.99 0.00
C GLN A 818 20.55 -13.66 0.62
N ALA A 819 21.59 -14.39 0.23
CA ALA A 819 22.91 -14.30 0.88
C ALA A 819 23.48 -12.89 1.00
N PRO A 820 23.39 -11.97 0.00
CA PRO A 820 23.90 -10.61 0.16
C PRO A 820 23.13 -9.76 1.17
N SER A 821 21.85 -10.11 1.44
CA SER A 821 21.04 -9.47 2.48
C SER A 821 21.52 -9.84 3.88
N ASP A 822 21.94 -11.10 4.07
CA ASP A 822 22.27 -11.68 5.36
C ASP A 822 23.77 -11.55 5.70
N ASP A 823 24.64 -11.54 4.68
CA ASP A 823 26.10 -11.57 4.82
C ASP A 823 26.78 -10.38 4.13
N PRO A 824 27.16 -9.33 4.88
CA PRO A 824 27.88 -8.18 4.33
C PRO A 824 29.25 -8.52 3.71
N ASP A 825 29.94 -9.58 4.17
CA ASP A 825 31.22 -10.01 3.60
C ASP A 825 31.01 -10.63 2.21
N PHE A 826 29.92 -11.37 2.04
CA PHE A 826 29.57 -11.90 0.75
C PHE A 826 29.18 -10.80 -0.24
N LEU A 827 28.42 -9.80 0.21
CA LEU A 827 28.10 -8.61 -0.58
C LEU A 827 29.40 -7.90 -1.04
N ARG A 828 30.33 -7.65 -0.12
CA ARG A 828 31.63 -7.03 -0.45
C ARG A 828 32.45 -7.85 -1.44
N PHE A 829 32.43 -9.17 -1.30
CA PHE A 829 33.09 -10.07 -2.26
C PHE A 829 32.51 -9.86 -3.67
N LEU A 830 31.19 -9.85 -3.82
CA LEU A 830 30.54 -9.69 -5.13
C LEU A 830 30.89 -8.34 -5.78
N VAL A 831 30.90 -7.24 -5.00
CA VAL A 831 31.26 -5.91 -5.50
C VAL A 831 32.73 -5.90 -5.98
N ARG A 832 33.64 -6.57 -5.26
CA ARG A 832 35.04 -6.69 -5.67
C ARG A 832 35.23 -7.48 -6.98
N GLU A 833 34.44 -8.52 -7.18
CA GLU A 833 34.44 -9.28 -8.43
C GLU A 833 33.83 -8.51 -9.60
N GLY A 834 33.23 -7.32 -9.33
CA GLY A 834 32.66 -6.46 -10.36
C GLY A 834 31.27 -6.85 -10.80
N ILE A 835 30.44 -7.42 -9.90
CA ILE A 835 29.05 -7.76 -10.20
C ILE A 835 28.24 -6.52 -10.61
N ASP A 836 27.37 -6.64 -11.61
CA ASP A 836 26.61 -5.51 -12.15
C ASP A 836 25.43 -5.10 -11.28
N SER A 837 24.77 -6.06 -10.60
CA SER A 837 23.64 -5.77 -9.73
C SER A 837 23.54 -6.74 -8.55
N ILE A 838 23.04 -6.23 -7.43
CA ILE A 838 22.78 -7.00 -6.21
C ILE A 838 21.33 -6.74 -5.79
N SER A 839 20.51 -7.78 -5.78
CA SER A 839 19.13 -7.69 -5.31
C SER A 839 19.01 -8.10 -3.85
N LEU A 840 18.36 -7.28 -3.06
CA LEU A 840 18.26 -7.41 -1.62
C LEU A 840 16.80 -7.50 -1.18
N ASN A 841 16.56 -7.98 0.03
CA ASN A 841 15.29 -7.78 0.68
C ASN A 841 15.13 -6.30 1.04
N PHE A 842 13.90 -5.79 1.01
CA PHE A 842 13.65 -4.36 1.19
C PHE A 842 14.14 -3.82 2.54
N ASP A 843 14.01 -4.59 3.60
CA ASP A 843 14.48 -4.25 4.95
C ASP A 843 16.00 -4.07 5.03
N THR A 844 16.76 -4.78 4.19
CA THR A 844 18.23 -4.70 4.12
C THR A 844 18.74 -3.74 3.04
N PHE A 845 17.86 -3.23 2.19
CA PHE A 845 18.21 -2.42 1.02
C PHE A 845 19.10 -1.21 1.34
N ALA A 846 18.70 -0.37 2.30
CA ALA A 846 19.45 0.84 2.63
C ALA A 846 20.85 0.53 3.17
N ARG A 847 20.96 -0.51 4.04
CA ARG A 847 22.23 -1.01 4.55
C ARG A 847 23.09 -1.61 3.44
N GLY A 848 22.48 -2.39 2.56
CA GLY A 848 23.18 -3.00 1.43
C GLY A 848 23.71 -1.95 0.45
N ARG A 849 22.93 -0.91 0.13
CA ARG A 849 23.39 0.21 -0.71
C ARG A 849 24.57 0.94 -0.09
N MET A 850 24.53 1.17 1.21
CA MET A 850 25.64 1.79 1.93
C MET A 850 26.89 0.92 1.90
N ASN A 851 26.76 -0.39 2.08
CA ASN A 851 27.90 -1.32 2.03
C ASN A 851 28.47 -1.46 0.62
N THR A 852 27.65 -1.46 -0.40
CA THR A 852 28.08 -1.42 -1.81
C THR A 852 28.91 -0.17 -2.08
N TRP A 853 28.38 1.01 -1.74
CA TRP A 853 29.10 2.28 -1.90
C TRP A 853 30.44 2.31 -1.15
N ARG A 854 30.46 1.86 0.12
CA ARG A 854 31.69 1.78 0.92
C ARG A 854 32.74 0.92 0.23
N THR A 855 32.33 -0.23 -0.28
CA THR A 855 33.22 -1.18 -0.96
C THR A 855 33.78 -0.57 -2.24
N GLU A 856 32.95 0.02 -3.08
CA GLU A 856 33.39 0.68 -4.31
C GLU A 856 34.45 1.78 -4.06
N ILE A 857 34.22 2.61 -3.04
CA ILE A 857 35.16 3.67 -2.69
C ILE A 857 36.50 3.11 -2.18
N ILE A 858 36.46 2.12 -1.29
CA ILE A 858 37.67 1.47 -0.74
C ILE A 858 38.44 0.81 -1.87
N GLU A 859 37.80 0.05 -2.75
CA GLU A 859 38.47 -0.63 -3.86
C GLU A 859 39.08 0.34 -4.86
N ALA A 860 38.44 1.47 -5.13
CA ALA A 860 38.91 2.45 -6.10
C ALA A 860 40.01 3.38 -5.56
N LYS A 861 40.04 3.63 -4.25
CA LYS A 861 40.86 4.72 -3.67
C LYS A 861 42.03 4.25 -2.79
N LEU A 862 42.06 3.00 -2.31
CA LEU A 862 43.06 2.50 -1.38
C LEU A 862 43.91 1.41 -2.02
N ASP A 863 45.16 1.30 -1.55
CA ASP A 863 46.03 0.17 -1.83
C ASP A 863 45.65 -1.07 -0.98
N ASP A 864 46.15 -2.24 -1.33
CA ASP A 864 45.77 -3.51 -0.72
C ASP A 864 46.04 -3.60 0.79
N ASN A 865 47.08 -2.92 1.29
CA ASN A 865 47.38 -2.89 2.72
C ASN A 865 46.30 -2.09 3.50
N ASN A 866 45.95 -0.94 2.98
CA ASN A 866 44.95 -0.05 3.60
C ASN A 866 43.53 -0.54 3.46
N LYS A 867 43.21 -1.31 2.39
CA LYS A 867 41.89 -1.96 2.22
C LYS A 867 41.58 -2.89 3.37
N GLY A 868 42.53 -3.79 3.75
CA GLY A 868 42.30 -4.75 4.81
C GLY A 868 41.96 -4.11 6.15
N GLU A 869 42.69 -3.06 6.55
CA GLU A 869 42.44 -2.28 7.76
C GLU A 869 41.10 -1.58 7.71
N SER A 870 40.70 -1.00 6.55
CA SER A 870 39.44 -0.30 6.35
C SER A 870 38.25 -1.24 6.49
N TYR A 871 38.32 -2.46 5.92
CA TYR A 871 37.25 -3.44 6.06
C TYR A 871 37.12 -3.96 7.49
N THR A 872 38.25 -4.18 8.17
CA THR A 872 38.25 -4.57 9.59
C THR A 872 37.54 -3.51 10.43
N PHE A 873 37.85 -2.24 10.22
CA PHE A 873 37.20 -1.12 10.91
C PHE A 873 35.68 -1.04 10.63
N LEU A 874 35.26 -1.18 9.36
CA LEU A 874 33.85 -1.16 8.99
C LEU A 874 33.09 -2.35 9.58
N ASN A 875 33.71 -3.53 9.64
CA ASN A 875 33.13 -4.70 10.32
C ASN A 875 32.95 -4.43 11.82
N GLU A 876 33.94 -3.81 12.48
CA GLU A 876 33.80 -3.41 13.88
C GLU A 876 32.63 -2.45 14.09
N CYS A 877 32.44 -1.49 13.16
CA CYS A 877 31.28 -0.56 13.20
C CYS A 877 29.95 -1.30 13.05
N ASP A 878 29.86 -2.17 12.04
CA ASP A 878 28.64 -2.94 11.75
C ASP A 878 28.31 -3.90 12.91
N ASP A 879 29.30 -4.57 13.49
CA ASP A 879 29.18 -5.42 14.67
C ASP A 879 28.67 -4.65 15.91
N LEU A 880 29.14 -3.43 16.11
CA LEU A 880 28.71 -2.58 17.21
C LEU A 880 27.26 -2.11 16.99
N ILE A 881 26.87 -1.79 15.75
CA ILE A 881 25.52 -1.44 15.38
C ILE A 881 24.57 -2.61 15.69
N GLU A 882 24.90 -3.83 15.29
CA GLU A 882 24.09 -5.01 15.55
C GLU A 882 24.02 -5.35 17.07
N LYS A 883 25.13 -5.20 17.78
CA LYS A 883 25.16 -5.37 19.25
C LYS A 883 24.28 -4.36 19.99
N ILE A 884 23.98 -3.20 19.39
CA ILE A 884 23.14 -2.14 19.94
C ILE A 884 21.67 -2.35 19.53
N ARG A 885 21.37 -2.89 18.37
CA ARG A 885 20.02 -3.00 17.80
C ARG A 885 19.04 -3.69 18.74
N ILE A 886 19.37 -4.89 19.19
CA ILE A 886 18.49 -5.65 20.09
C ILE A 886 18.20 -4.91 21.40
N PRO A 887 19.20 -4.45 22.19
CA PRO A 887 18.94 -3.69 23.41
C PRO A 887 18.20 -2.37 23.15
N ARG A 888 18.52 -1.67 22.03
CA ARG A 888 17.81 -0.44 21.63
C ARG A 888 16.33 -0.73 21.36
N GLY A 889 16.03 -1.75 20.57
CA GLY A 889 14.66 -2.15 20.26
C GLY A 889 13.88 -2.54 21.51
N LYS A 890 14.48 -3.34 22.41
CA LYS A 890 13.86 -3.69 23.70
C LYS A 890 13.57 -2.47 24.57
N LEU A 891 14.51 -1.53 24.67
CA LEU A 891 14.31 -0.27 25.40
C LEU A 891 13.17 0.56 24.79
N ARG A 892 13.16 0.74 23.49
CA ARG A 892 12.10 1.43 22.75
C ARG A 892 10.73 0.77 22.98
N ASN A 893 10.68 -0.57 22.99
CA ASN A 893 9.45 -1.30 23.30
C ASN A 893 8.98 -1.05 24.74
N MET A 894 9.90 -1.01 25.73
CA MET A 894 9.54 -0.69 27.11
C MET A 894 9.04 0.75 27.27
N VAL A 895 9.70 1.71 26.64
CA VAL A 895 9.24 3.12 26.63
C VAL A 895 7.83 3.21 26.05
N ARG A 896 7.57 2.52 24.94
CA ARG A 896 6.23 2.46 24.32
C ARG A 896 5.17 1.87 25.26
N LYS A 897 5.52 0.81 26.00
CA LYS A 897 4.61 0.14 26.95
C LYS A 897 4.23 1.04 28.14
N GLN A 898 5.11 1.92 28.59
CA GLN A 898 4.87 2.81 29.71
C GLN A 898 4.07 4.09 29.35
N GLY A 899 3.96 4.44 28.05
CA GLY A 899 3.23 5.60 27.57
C GLY A 899 3.70 6.90 28.23
N LYS A 900 2.77 7.80 28.61
CA LYS A 900 3.09 9.09 29.27
C LYS A 900 3.74 8.98 30.66
N LYS A 901 3.72 7.81 31.29
CA LYS A 901 4.33 7.55 32.60
C LYS A 901 5.75 7.01 32.52
N VAL A 902 6.44 7.31 31.42
CA VAL A 902 7.81 6.80 31.19
C VAL A 902 8.75 7.31 32.28
N ASN A 903 9.51 6.37 32.84
CA ASN A 903 10.58 6.68 33.79
C ASN A 903 11.67 7.51 33.07
N GLN A 904 11.98 8.69 33.60
CA GLN A 904 13.03 9.59 33.07
C GLN A 904 14.36 8.86 32.81
N LYS A 905 14.74 7.92 33.69
CA LYS A 905 15.97 7.13 33.51
C LYS A 905 15.88 6.20 32.28
N LEU A 906 14.73 5.58 32.03
CA LEU A 906 14.53 4.69 30.88
C LEU A 906 14.58 5.48 29.57
N ASN A 907 13.96 6.65 29.52
CA ASN A 907 14.08 7.57 28.37
C ASN A 907 15.53 7.98 28.12
N ALA A 908 16.23 8.44 29.17
CA ALA A 908 17.62 8.86 29.05
C ALA A 908 18.54 7.70 28.58
N LEU A 909 18.25 6.47 29.01
CA LEU A 909 18.98 5.30 28.55
C LEU A 909 18.70 4.97 27.08
N THR A 910 17.44 5.07 26.68
CA THR A 910 17.02 4.90 25.27
C THR A 910 17.68 5.93 24.36
N GLU A 911 17.69 7.20 24.78
CA GLU A 911 18.39 8.28 24.07
C GLU A 911 19.88 8.00 23.93
N LYS A 912 20.55 7.56 25.01
CA LYS A 912 21.97 7.17 24.95
C LYS A 912 22.25 6.07 23.90
N PHE A 913 21.39 5.04 23.81
CA PHE A 913 21.54 4.00 22.79
C PHE A 913 21.29 4.53 21.39
N ASN A 914 20.30 5.40 21.20
CA ASN A 914 20.06 6.06 19.92
C ASN A 914 21.25 6.92 19.49
N ASP A 915 21.79 7.72 20.41
CA ASP A 915 22.94 8.59 20.15
C ASP A 915 24.20 7.79 19.76
N ILE A 916 24.46 6.69 20.46
CA ILE A 916 25.58 5.83 20.15
C ILE A 916 25.39 5.18 18.79
N PHE A 917 24.21 4.65 18.51
CA PHE A 917 23.87 4.05 17.22
C PHE A 917 24.07 5.03 16.06
N ASN A 918 23.48 6.21 16.16
CA ASN A 918 23.60 7.27 15.13
C ASN A 918 25.05 7.75 14.98
N THR A 919 25.79 7.84 16.09
CA THR A 919 27.18 8.29 16.05
C THR A 919 28.09 7.27 15.37
N ILE A 920 27.91 5.97 15.63
CA ILE A 920 28.67 4.91 14.96
C ILE A 920 28.38 4.91 13.46
N GLN A 921 27.09 5.03 13.06
CA GLN A 921 26.73 5.16 11.64
C GLN A 921 27.40 6.38 10.99
N LYS A 922 27.38 7.53 11.66
CA LYS A 922 28.02 8.77 11.17
C LYS A 922 29.54 8.64 11.07
N ILE A 923 30.20 7.99 12.04
CA ILE A 923 31.64 7.74 12.02
C ILE A 923 31.98 6.87 10.81
N SER A 924 31.27 5.78 10.60
CA SER A 924 31.47 4.89 9.46
C SER A 924 31.25 5.59 8.11
N TYR A 925 30.22 6.42 8.01
CA TYR A 925 29.94 7.22 6.81
C TYR A 925 31.03 8.26 6.54
N ASN A 926 31.45 9.02 7.56
CA ASN A 926 32.49 10.04 7.43
C ASN A 926 33.85 9.44 7.07
N PHE A 927 34.18 8.26 7.64
CA PHE A 927 35.39 7.54 7.31
C PHE A 927 35.52 7.30 5.80
N VAL A 928 34.49 6.74 5.18
CA VAL A 928 34.45 6.47 3.73
C VAL A 928 34.36 7.75 2.90
N THR A 929 33.66 8.76 3.38
CA THR A 929 33.53 10.05 2.70
C THR A 929 34.89 10.77 2.60
N GLU A 930 35.66 10.77 3.70
CA GLU A 930 37.04 11.37 3.67
C GLU A 930 37.96 10.60 2.74
N ILE A 931 37.86 9.27 2.66
CA ILE A 931 38.58 8.46 1.67
C ILE A 931 38.21 8.87 0.25
N ASN A 932 36.91 9.01 -0.02
CA ASN A 932 36.39 9.41 -1.35
C ASN A 932 36.90 10.79 -1.79
N GLN A 933 36.99 11.74 -0.86
CA GLN A 933 37.49 13.10 -1.14
C GLN A 933 38.99 13.16 -1.47
N GLY A 934 39.75 12.10 -1.18
CA GLY A 934 41.20 12.01 -1.48
C GLY A 934 42.06 12.98 -0.69
N THR A 935 41.60 13.47 0.46
CA THR A 935 42.28 14.45 1.30
C THR A 935 43.24 13.86 2.30
N ILE A 936 43.35 12.53 2.31
CA ILE A 936 44.16 11.79 3.32
C ILE A 936 45.64 11.86 2.95
N LYS A 937 46.43 12.59 3.77
CA LYS A 937 47.88 12.69 3.64
C LYS A 937 48.64 11.56 4.30
N ASN A 938 48.12 11.01 5.41
CA ASN A 938 48.70 9.91 6.15
C ASN A 938 47.57 8.95 6.60
N PHE A 939 47.52 7.78 5.97
CA PHE A 939 46.44 6.82 6.23
C PHE A 939 46.44 6.27 7.66
N SER A 940 47.61 5.97 8.21
CA SER A 940 47.73 5.45 9.60
C SER A 940 47.22 6.44 10.63
N GLU A 941 47.54 7.73 10.49
CA GLU A 941 47.03 8.76 11.40
C GLU A 941 45.51 8.94 11.25
N PHE A 942 45.03 8.97 10.02
CA PHE A 942 43.62 9.03 9.67
C PHE A 942 42.86 7.82 10.25
N PHE A 943 43.35 6.62 10.02
CA PHE A 943 42.75 5.37 10.51
C PHE A 943 42.66 5.34 12.05
N ASN A 944 43.78 5.69 12.73
CA ASN A 944 43.81 5.75 14.18
C ASN A 944 42.82 6.76 14.78
N LYS A 945 42.64 7.90 14.11
CA LYS A 945 41.59 8.87 14.52
C LYS A 945 40.22 8.22 14.64
N TYR A 946 39.81 7.45 13.61
CA TYR A 946 38.49 6.81 13.58
C TYR A 946 38.43 5.57 14.48
N LYS A 947 39.46 4.78 14.52
CA LYS A 947 39.58 3.61 15.38
C LYS A 947 39.46 3.98 16.87
N ASN A 948 40.09 5.05 17.31
CA ASN A 948 39.97 5.56 18.68
C ASN A 948 38.52 6.03 19.00
N GLN A 949 37.82 6.62 18.07
CA GLN A 949 36.43 7.01 18.26
C GLN A 949 35.50 5.79 18.47
N ILE A 950 35.74 4.71 17.72
CA ILE A 950 34.94 3.48 17.84
C ILE A 950 35.28 2.69 19.10
N ALA A 951 36.54 2.65 19.50
CA ALA A 951 36.99 1.95 20.73
C ALA A 951 36.27 2.47 21.99
N GLU A 952 36.00 3.77 22.04
CA GLU A 952 35.21 4.39 23.14
C GLU A 952 33.81 3.78 23.27
N PHE A 953 33.19 3.43 22.17
CA PHE A 953 31.83 2.83 22.17
C PHE A 953 31.89 1.33 22.52
N SER A 954 32.93 0.62 22.08
CA SER A 954 33.16 -0.78 22.43
C SER A 954 33.20 -0.99 23.93
N ASP A 955 33.77 -0.04 24.68
CA ASP A 955 33.80 -0.07 26.15
C ASP A 955 32.50 0.38 26.79
N LYS A 956 31.77 1.34 26.18
CA LYS A 956 30.53 1.88 26.72
C LYS A 956 29.33 0.92 26.59
N ILE A 957 29.24 0.17 25.49
CA ILE A 957 28.10 -0.72 25.22
C ILE A 957 27.91 -1.80 26.30
N PRO A 958 28.94 -2.53 26.77
CA PRO A 958 28.80 -3.49 27.87
C PRO A 958 28.34 -2.87 29.19
N ILE A 959 28.76 -1.62 29.48
CA ILE A 959 28.32 -0.89 30.66
C ILE A 959 26.82 -0.58 30.57
N LEU A 960 26.40 -0.03 29.44
CA LEU A 960 24.97 0.27 29.18
C LEU A 960 24.10 -0.99 29.19
N LYS A 961 24.60 -2.10 28.64
CA LYS A 961 23.90 -3.40 28.73
C LYS A 961 23.73 -3.88 30.15
N ARG A 962 24.68 -3.57 31.06
CA ARG A 962 24.55 -3.86 32.49
C ARG A 962 23.47 -2.98 33.12
N GLU A 963 23.42 -1.68 32.80
CA GLU A 963 22.37 -0.77 33.25
C GLU A 963 20.97 -1.25 32.82
N ILE A 964 20.83 -1.82 31.62
CA ILE A 964 19.54 -2.38 31.12
C ILE A 964 19.10 -3.60 31.93
N ARG A 965 20.04 -4.45 32.38
CA ARG A 965 19.69 -5.64 33.19
C ARG A 965 18.99 -5.27 34.50
N GLU A 966 19.27 -4.10 35.07
CA GLU A 966 18.58 -3.61 36.26
C GLU A 966 17.07 -3.38 36.02
N TYR A 967 16.66 -3.27 34.76
CA TYR A 967 15.26 -3.17 34.35
C TYR A 967 14.62 -4.51 33.90
N GLY A 968 15.34 -5.63 34.08
CA GLY A 968 14.84 -6.97 33.76
C GLY A 968 14.74 -7.27 32.26
N ILE A 969 15.53 -6.59 31.42
CA ILE A 969 15.49 -6.73 29.96
C ILE A 969 16.35 -7.90 29.42
N TYR A 970 17.18 -8.51 30.25
CA TYR A 970 18.03 -9.68 29.93
C TYR A 970 17.93 -10.76 30.98
#